data_41821f40f1053c162b66f56586604bda
#
_entry.id   41821f40f1053c162b66f56586604bda
#
_cell.length_a   1.000
_cell.length_b   1.000
_cell.length_c   1.000
_cell.angle_alpha   90.00
_cell.angle_beta   90.00
_cell.angle_gamma   90.00
#
_symmetry.space_group_name_H-M   'P 1'
#
loop_
_entity.id
_entity.type
_entity.pdbx_description
1 polymer ?
#
loop_
_entity_poly.entity_id
_entity_poly.type
_entity_poly.pdbx_seq_one_letter_code
_entity_poly.pdbx_strand_id
1 'polypeptide(L)'
;MKKNTLYTILLTFVLGWGATSCNDFLDSEPLSKISPEQYFTDASHLQAYADKLYSDILPSHGKGMGLFSDAGTDNQVARSAEDRYGTGYWRVPNEDDDNWNFSRIYKINFFFDQVLPKFGENLDGTQNTITGTLEDIQHYIGEMYFLRASEYFKAYQKFGDFPIITRPLNDNKEELVEANKRSPRNEVARFILSDLDKAAALLEHKMMKTTRINKDVALLLKSRVALFEGTWLKYFKGSAFVPQGTNWPGASKEYNANYQYPLGNIDEEITWFLEQAMKASYEVAEKYKGKLTQNTGRLQQDANEPINPYYEMFAQEDLSAVPEVLLWRQYSQALSGHNTCLNAAMANASIGVTRGFVQNFLMNDGRPVYAHTSSYAEAGGDYKGDQNIADVRTNRDNRLTLFLKEPNQKNVLYFEYTQTSGGWEVEPLPQILNNDGLRHATTGYLFRKGASFHNSMRVDSKNSTACPSYRATEALLNYMEASYEHTGILDASAREYWMLLRQRAYINGPLENTINNTIMEKEAENDWAAYSGGKLIDATLYNIRRERRCEFLSEGLRYMDLCRWRSMDQWLTKKYLVEGFHLWNTPMENYYIDAQTGKSELVADRSDKANVSPQSISEYLCPFEISNEQKGAGGLVWHKAHYLYPLPIDQFQLTAPDNQTISDSPLYQNPY
;
A
#
# COMPACT_ATOMS: atom_id res chain seq x y z
N MET A 1 34.26 -68.70 51.70
CA MET A 1 33.72 -68.76 50.34
C MET A 1 32.19 -68.73 50.21
N LYS A 2 31.41 -68.19 51.17
CA LYS A 2 29.93 -68.20 51.07
C LYS A 2 29.21 -66.86 51.07
N LYS A 3 29.96 -65.73 51.14
CA LYS A 3 29.37 -64.36 51.02
C LYS A 3 29.41 -63.76 49.65
N ASN A 4 30.41 -64.09 48.81
CA ASN A 4 30.58 -63.48 47.46
C ASN A 4 29.61 -64.07 46.43
N THR A 5 29.17 -65.30 46.57
CA THR A 5 28.20 -65.94 45.67
C THR A 5 26.79 -65.38 45.81
N LEU A 6 26.42 -64.91 47.01
CA LEU A 6 25.09 -64.32 47.27
C LEU A 6 24.98 -62.88 46.64
N TYR A 7 26.07 -62.11 46.63
CA TYR A 7 26.10 -60.79 46.00
C TYR A 7 26.10 -60.87 44.47
N THR A 8 26.71 -61.90 43.90
CA THR A 8 26.72 -62.13 42.43
C THR A 8 25.33 -62.55 41.94
N ILE A 9 24.57 -63.36 42.70
CA ILE A 9 23.23 -63.75 42.33
C ILE A 9 22.22 -62.59 42.54
N LEU A 10 22.40 -61.76 43.57
CA LEU A 10 21.56 -60.60 43.80
C LEU A 10 21.82 -59.49 42.71
N LEU A 11 23.07 -59.30 42.26
CA LEU A 11 23.43 -58.36 41.22
C LEU A 11 22.90 -58.81 39.84
N THR A 12 22.90 -60.13 39.54
CA THR A 12 22.34 -60.65 38.29
C THR A 12 20.81 -60.59 38.25
N PHE A 13 20.14 -60.65 39.39
CA PHE A 13 18.67 -60.54 39.48
C PHE A 13 18.19 -59.08 39.37
N VAL A 14 18.98 -58.11 39.85
CA VAL A 14 18.71 -56.68 39.70
C VAL A 14 19.02 -56.17 38.26
N LEU A 15 20.00 -56.77 37.57
CA LEU A 15 20.30 -56.46 36.17
C LEU A 15 19.34 -57.11 35.16
N GLY A 16 18.62 -58.18 35.55
CA GLY A 16 17.65 -58.87 34.69
C GLY A 16 16.26 -58.22 34.64
N TRP A 17 15.94 -57.33 35.60
CA TRP A 17 14.66 -56.60 35.62
C TRP A 17 14.73 -55.19 35.12
N GLY A 18 15.90 -54.72 34.71
CA GLY A 18 16.11 -53.39 34.12
C GLY A 18 16.07 -53.36 32.60
N ALA A 19 15.79 -54.49 31.92
CA ALA A 19 15.82 -54.60 30.47
C ALA A 19 14.44 -54.79 29.76
N THR A 20 13.33 -54.61 30.50
CA THR A 20 12.05 -54.30 29.85
C THR A 20 11.97 -52.77 29.74
N SER A 21 12.78 -52.24 28.83
CA SER A 21 12.73 -50.84 28.47
C SER A 21 11.37 -50.54 27.88
N CYS A 22 10.71 -49.60 28.49
CA CYS A 22 9.54 -48.93 27.95
C CYS A 22 9.78 -48.38 26.57
N ASN A 23 9.51 -49.10 25.50
CA ASN A 23 9.32 -48.54 24.19
C ASN A 23 8.11 -47.56 24.22
N ASP A 24 7.10 -47.80 25.02
CA ASP A 24 5.93 -46.93 25.21
C ASP A 24 6.23 -45.58 25.87
N PHE A 25 7.36 -45.39 26.57
CA PHE A 25 7.69 -44.12 27.21
C PHE A 25 8.38 -43.15 26.25
N LEU A 26 9.02 -43.65 25.22
CA LEU A 26 9.63 -42.79 24.14
C LEU A 26 8.62 -42.44 23.05
N ASP A 27 7.55 -43.22 22.92
CA ASP A 27 6.45 -42.96 21.99
C ASP A 27 5.27 -42.22 22.64
N SER A 28 5.30 -41.94 23.96
CA SER A 28 4.31 -41.09 24.58
C SER A 28 4.58 -39.63 24.18
N GLU A 29 3.71 -39.09 23.34
CA GLU A 29 3.70 -37.66 23.04
C GLU A 29 3.71 -36.85 24.35
N PRO A 30 4.52 -35.75 24.44
CA PRO A 30 4.52 -34.92 25.63
C PRO A 30 3.11 -34.40 25.90
N LEU A 31 2.52 -34.69 27.03
CA LEU A 31 1.20 -34.22 27.48
C LEU A 31 1.03 -32.69 27.47
N SER A 32 2.09 -31.95 27.19
CA SER A 32 2.11 -30.49 27.12
C SER A 32 2.23 -29.91 25.70
N LYS A 33 2.29 -30.75 24.63
CA LYS A 33 2.32 -30.27 23.23
C LYS A 33 1.16 -30.93 22.48
N ILE A 34 0.17 -30.14 22.11
CA ILE A 34 -0.87 -30.55 21.16
C ILE A 34 -0.18 -30.76 19.80
N SER A 35 -0.28 -31.96 19.22
CA SER A 35 0.25 -32.21 17.89
C SER A 35 -0.56 -31.42 16.84
N PRO A 36 0.03 -31.05 15.70
CA PRO A 36 -0.70 -30.35 14.64
C PRO A 36 -1.96 -31.11 14.19
N GLU A 37 -1.91 -32.43 14.14
CA GLU A 37 -3.04 -33.30 13.77
C GLU A 37 -4.20 -33.19 14.76
N GLN A 38 -3.90 -32.96 16.04
CA GLN A 38 -4.90 -32.80 17.11
C GLN A 38 -5.39 -31.37 17.25
N TYR A 39 -4.66 -30.37 16.72
CA TYR A 39 -5.00 -28.96 16.90
C TYR A 39 -6.17 -28.52 16.02
N PHE A 40 -6.20 -28.84 14.72
CA PHE A 40 -7.22 -28.36 13.80
C PHE A 40 -8.47 -29.25 13.76
N THR A 41 -9.15 -29.39 14.92
CA THR A 41 -10.34 -30.24 15.07
C THR A 41 -11.62 -29.47 15.38
N ASP A 42 -11.51 -28.15 15.63
CA ASP A 42 -12.62 -27.27 15.98
C ASP A 42 -12.50 -25.92 15.26
N ALA A 43 -13.63 -25.31 14.90
CA ALA A 43 -13.68 -24.02 14.22
C ALA A 43 -12.95 -22.89 14.98
N SER A 44 -12.94 -22.93 16.31
CA SER A 44 -12.22 -21.96 17.15
C SER A 44 -10.69 -22.06 16.98
N HIS A 45 -10.16 -23.25 16.69
CA HIS A 45 -8.75 -23.43 16.38
C HIS A 45 -8.39 -22.80 15.03
N LEU A 46 -9.28 -22.93 14.03
CA LEU A 46 -9.11 -22.31 12.72
C LEU A 46 -9.11 -20.77 12.86
N GLN A 47 -10.07 -20.24 13.65
CA GLN A 47 -10.14 -18.83 13.97
C GLN A 47 -8.85 -18.32 14.61
N ALA A 48 -8.41 -18.96 15.68
CA ALA A 48 -7.22 -18.53 16.41
C ALA A 48 -5.96 -18.52 15.53
N TYR A 49 -5.85 -19.46 14.59
CA TYR A 49 -4.74 -19.51 13.66
C TYR A 49 -4.81 -18.37 12.63
N ALA A 50 -6.00 -18.11 12.06
CA ALA A 50 -6.23 -17.00 11.15
C ALA A 50 -5.96 -15.65 11.82
N ASP A 51 -6.46 -15.44 13.05
CA ASP A 51 -6.29 -14.21 13.85
C ASP A 51 -4.81 -13.86 14.05
N LYS A 52 -3.96 -14.87 14.26
CA LYS A 52 -2.51 -14.68 14.39
C LYS A 52 -1.89 -14.06 13.12
N LEU A 53 -2.37 -14.45 11.94
CA LEU A 53 -1.84 -13.98 10.66
C LEU A 53 -2.37 -12.59 10.26
N TYR A 54 -3.51 -12.18 10.80
CA TYR A 54 -4.07 -10.84 10.55
C TYR A 54 -3.07 -9.73 10.87
N SER A 55 -2.39 -9.83 12.01
CA SER A 55 -1.41 -8.83 12.44
C SER A 55 -0.19 -8.76 11.53
N ASP A 56 0.17 -9.87 10.90
CA ASP A 56 1.38 -10.00 10.09
C ASP A 56 1.14 -9.61 8.62
N ILE A 57 -0.11 -9.73 8.13
CA ILE A 57 -0.43 -9.64 6.70
C ILE A 57 -1.24 -8.39 6.36
N LEU A 58 -2.27 -8.03 7.16
CA LEU A 58 -3.16 -6.92 6.84
C LEU A 58 -2.51 -5.56 7.12
N PRO A 59 -2.93 -4.49 6.40
CA PRO A 59 -2.48 -3.13 6.67
C PRO A 59 -2.69 -2.72 8.13
N SER A 60 -1.75 -1.94 8.66
CA SER A 60 -1.77 -1.54 10.07
C SER A 60 -1.16 -0.17 10.28
N HIS A 61 -1.59 0.51 11.34
CA HIS A 61 -0.91 1.65 11.92
C HIS A 61 0.21 1.19 12.86
N GLY A 62 1.20 2.04 13.08
CA GLY A 62 2.36 1.76 13.93
C GLY A 62 2.98 3.05 14.48
N LYS A 63 4.30 3.08 14.61
CA LYS A 63 5.02 4.28 15.09
C LYS A 63 5.08 5.40 14.05
N GLY A 64 5.00 5.09 12.75
CA GLY A 64 4.94 6.04 11.64
C GLY A 64 3.50 6.39 11.25
N MET A 65 3.31 6.82 10.00
CA MET A 65 1.98 7.18 9.46
C MET A 65 1.12 5.95 9.12
N GLY A 66 1.65 4.74 9.20
CA GLY A 66 0.92 3.52 8.86
C GLY A 66 0.43 3.54 7.41
N LEU A 67 -0.87 3.31 7.23
CA LEU A 67 -1.50 3.35 5.90
C LEU A 67 -1.44 4.74 5.25
N PHE A 68 -1.40 5.83 6.05
CA PHE A 68 -1.55 7.20 5.54
C PHE A 68 -0.22 7.81 5.05
N SER A 69 0.43 7.18 4.06
CA SER A 69 1.67 7.67 3.47
C SER A 69 1.82 7.22 2.02
N ASP A 70 2.04 8.18 1.14
CA ASP A 70 2.49 7.98 -0.25
C ASP A 70 3.96 8.42 -0.43
N ALA A 71 4.76 8.39 0.65
CA ALA A 71 6.17 8.79 0.59
C ALA A 71 6.93 7.99 -0.49
N GLY A 72 7.86 8.68 -1.17
CA GLY A 72 8.61 8.09 -2.29
C GLY A 72 7.83 8.07 -3.61
N THR A 73 6.83 8.93 -3.76
CA THR A 73 6.08 9.13 -5.01
C THR A 73 5.99 10.63 -5.35
N ASP A 74 5.33 10.94 -6.47
CA ASP A 74 5.00 12.32 -6.83
C ASP A 74 3.88 12.95 -5.97
N ASN A 75 3.31 12.20 -5.02
CA ASN A 75 2.36 12.73 -4.04
C ASN A 75 3.06 13.28 -2.80
N GLN A 76 3.98 12.51 -2.25
CA GLN A 76 4.62 12.82 -0.97
C GLN A 76 6.09 12.39 -0.97
N VAL A 77 6.92 13.17 -0.28
CA VAL A 77 8.33 12.88 -0.09
C VAL A 77 8.72 12.95 1.38
N ALA A 78 9.61 12.05 1.77
CA ALA A 78 10.29 12.10 3.04
C ALA A 78 11.45 13.12 3.01
N ARG A 79 12.10 13.36 4.15
CA ARG A 79 13.21 14.31 4.29
C ARG A 79 14.43 13.96 3.41
N SER A 80 14.59 12.69 3.04
CA SER A 80 15.63 12.21 2.11
C SER A 80 14.97 11.47 0.95
N ALA A 81 15.48 11.68 -0.26
CA ALA A 81 15.03 10.93 -1.43
C ALA A 81 15.33 9.42 -1.25
N GLU A 82 14.46 8.56 -1.79
CA GLU A 82 14.70 7.13 -1.78
C GLU A 82 15.85 6.73 -2.71
N ASP A 83 16.52 5.62 -2.42
CA ASP A 83 17.69 5.13 -3.15
C ASP A 83 17.42 4.92 -4.64
N ARG A 84 16.20 4.49 -4.98
CA ARG A 84 15.79 4.26 -6.37
C ARG A 84 15.78 5.51 -7.26
N TYR A 85 15.77 6.70 -6.67
CA TYR A 85 15.77 7.97 -7.39
C TYR A 85 17.14 8.67 -7.44
N GLY A 86 18.14 8.10 -6.77
CA GLY A 86 19.49 8.64 -6.73
C GLY A 86 20.49 7.81 -7.57
N THR A 87 21.34 8.48 -8.33
CA THR A 87 22.35 7.80 -9.14
C THR A 87 23.33 7.01 -8.24
N GLY A 88 23.47 5.71 -8.47
CA GLY A 88 24.44 4.84 -7.78
C GLY A 88 24.03 4.35 -6.39
N TYR A 89 22.84 4.70 -5.91
CA TYR A 89 22.34 4.24 -4.60
C TYR A 89 21.60 2.90 -4.69
N TRP A 90 20.88 2.63 -5.79
CA TRP A 90 20.18 1.36 -5.97
C TRP A 90 21.14 0.26 -6.42
N ARG A 91 21.19 -0.83 -5.68
CA ARG A 91 22.12 -1.95 -5.92
C ARG A 91 21.44 -3.28 -5.71
N VAL A 92 21.93 -4.32 -6.37
CA VAL A 92 21.57 -5.71 -6.05
C VAL A 92 22.12 -6.03 -4.66
N PRO A 93 21.28 -6.45 -3.69
CA PRO A 93 21.76 -6.81 -2.36
C PRO A 93 22.58 -8.13 -2.41
N ASN A 94 23.60 -8.22 -1.56
CA ASN A 94 24.37 -9.46 -1.42
C ASN A 94 23.58 -10.50 -0.61
N GLU A 95 22.91 -10.06 0.44
CA GLU A 95 22.14 -10.87 1.38
C GLU A 95 20.67 -10.46 1.36
N ASP A 96 19.78 -11.40 1.66
CA ASP A 96 18.35 -11.13 1.75
C ASP A 96 18.06 -10.22 2.97
N ASP A 97 17.24 -9.21 2.73
CA ASP A 97 16.74 -8.26 3.71
C ASP A 97 15.26 -8.54 4.10
N ASP A 98 14.85 -9.79 4.15
CA ASP A 98 13.48 -10.25 4.35
C ASP A 98 12.50 -9.94 3.20
N ASN A 99 12.96 -9.47 2.05
CA ASN A 99 12.08 -9.23 0.91
C ASN A 99 11.73 -10.52 0.16
N TRP A 100 12.68 -11.48 0.03
CA TRP A 100 12.47 -12.79 -0.56
C TRP A 100 12.12 -13.82 0.52
N ASN A 101 10.94 -13.69 1.15
CA ASN A 101 10.55 -14.43 2.34
C ASN A 101 9.25 -15.21 2.14
N PHE A 102 9.30 -16.52 2.36
CA PHE A 102 8.17 -17.43 2.23
C PHE A 102 7.54 -17.86 3.56
N SER A 103 8.00 -17.33 4.71
CA SER A 103 7.59 -17.82 6.03
C SER A 103 6.08 -17.69 6.28
N ARG A 104 5.43 -16.63 5.77
CA ARG A 104 3.97 -16.47 5.89
C ARG A 104 3.23 -17.39 4.94
N ILE A 105 3.72 -17.55 3.71
CA ILE A 105 3.18 -18.53 2.74
C ILE A 105 3.28 -19.94 3.31
N TYR A 106 4.42 -20.30 3.92
CA TYR A 106 4.59 -21.58 4.61
C TYR A 106 3.53 -21.81 5.70
N LYS A 107 3.32 -20.85 6.60
CA LYS A 107 2.31 -20.93 7.66
C LYS A 107 0.90 -21.14 7.10
N ILE A 108 0.56 -20.46 6.03
CA ILE A 108 -0.75 -20.60 5.39
C ILE A 108 -0.88 -21.97 4.71
N ASN A 109 0.15 -22.40 3.98
CA ASN A 109 0.17 -23.74 3.36
C ASN A 109 0.11 -24.85 4.40
N PHE A 110 0.79 -24.70 5.54
CA PHE A 110 0.68 -25.62 6.66
C PHE A 110 -0.77 -25.72 7.18
N PHE A 111 -1.47 -24.61 7.30
CA PHE A 111 -2.90 -24.64 7.64
C PHE A 111 -3.69 -25.47 6.62
N PHE A 112 -3.50 -25.23 5.33
CA PHE A 112 -4.22 -25.99 4.30
C PHE A 112 -3.89 -27.48 4.31
N ASP A 113 -2.63 -27.83 4.50
CA ASP A 113 -2.18 -29.23 4.60
C ASP A 113 -2.86 -29.98 5.76
N GLN A 114 -3.12 -29.30 6.89
CA GLN A 114 -3.75 -29.89 8.06
C GLN A 114 -5.29 -29.85 8.03
N VAL A 115 -5.87 -28.85 7.36
CA VAL A 115 -7.32 -28.58 7.40
C VAL A 115 -8.07 -29.17 6.22
N LEU A 116 -7.55 -29.07 4.99
CA LEU A 116 -8.27 -29.52 3.79
C LEU A 116 -8.55 -31.03 3.78
N PRO A 117 -7.66 -31.93 4.26
CA PRO A 117 -7.99 -33.36 4.36
C PRO A 117 -9.15 -33.64 5.32
N LYS A 118 -9.41 -32.77 6.31
CA LYS A 118 -10.50 -32.90 7.28
C LYS A 118 -11.80 -32.23 6.82
N PHE A 119 -11.71 -31.18 6.01
CA PHE A 119 -12.85 -30.43 5.50
C PHE A 119 -13.38 -30.99 4.17
N GLY A 120 -12.51 -31.49 3.32
CA GLY A 120 -12.73 -31.92 1.94
C GLY A 120 -12.09 -30.95 0.96
N GLU A 121 -11.26 -31.46 0.04
CA GLU A 121 -10.50 -30.70 -0.94
C GLU A 121 -11.38 -29.97 -1.98
N ASN A 122 -12.60 -30.45 -2.20
CA ASN A 122 -13.61 -29.83 -3.06
C ASN A 122 -14.27 -28.59 -2.44
N LEU A 123 -13.95 -28.28 -1.18
CA LEU A 123 -14.40 -27.09 -0.42
C LEU A 123 -15.94 -27.00 -0.19
N ASP A 124 -16.70 -28.06 -0.46
CA ASP A 124 -18.15 -28.08 -0.25
C ASP A 124 -18.56 -28.50 1.18
N GLY A 125 -17.60 -28.99 1.98
CA GLY A 125 -17.82 -29.42 3.36
C GLY A 125 -18.56 -30.77 3.51
N THR A 126 -18.82 -31.50 2.42
CA THR A 126 -19.50 -32.82 2.51
C THR A 126 -18.69 -33.87 3.22
N GLN A 127 -17.37 -33.72 3.30
CA GLN A 127 -16.43 -34.61 3.99
C GLN A 127 -15.96 -34.03 5.34
N ASN A 128 -16.54 -32.92 5.78
CA ASN A 128 -16.09 -32.20 6.98
C ASN A 128 -16.17 -33.06 8.24
N THR A 129 -15.05 -33.14 8.95
CA THR A 129 -14.92 -33.78 10.27
C THR A 129 -14.58 -32.79 11.39
N ILE A 130 -14.46 -31.50 11.08
CA ILE A 130 -14.11 -30.44 12.00
C ILE A 130 -15.39 -30.05 12.79
N THR A 131 -15.30 -29.95 14.10
CA THR A 131 -16.39 -29.52 14.97
C THR A 131 -16.67 -28.02 14.79
N GLY A 132 -17.97 -27.64 14.78
CA GLY A 132 -18.41 -26.25 14.62
C GLY A 132 -19.49 -26.13 13.56
N THR A 133 -19.97 -24.91 13.29
CA THR A 133 -20.91 -24.69 12.19
C THR A 133 -20.16 -24.72 10.86
N LEU A 134 -20.81 -25.25 9.82
CA LEU A 134 -20.19 -25.32 8.49
C LEU A 134 -19.78 -23.94 7.98
N GLU A 135 -20.62 -22.94 8.23
CA GLU A 135 -20.39 -21.55 7.83
C GLU A 135 -19.17 -20.94 8.52
N ASP A 136 -18.91 -21.26 9.79
CA ASP A 136 -17.71 -20.79 10.50
C ASP A 136 -16.45 -21.43 9.93
N ILE A 137 -16.48 -22.72 9.69
CA ILE A 137 -15.34 -23.45 9.12
C ILE A 137 -15.01 -22.93 7.73
N GLN A 138 -16.04 -22.79 6.86
CA GLN A 138 -15.89 -22.20 5.52
C GLN A 138 -15.32 -20.79 5.60
N HIS A 139 -15.82 -19.98 6.53
CA HIS A 139 -15.35 -18.61 6.71
C HIS A 139 -13.84 -18.55 7.00
N TYR A 140 -13.36 -19.33 7.99
CA TYR A 140 -11.95 -19.29 8.36
C TYR A 140 -11.04 -19.90 7.29
N ILE A 141 -11.49 -20.89 6.53
CA ILE A 141 -10.77 -21.39 5.35
C ILE A 141 -10.71 -20.32 4.26
N GLY A 142 -11.82 -19.60 4.02
CA GLY A 142 -11.89 -18.48 3.08
C GLY A 142 -10.94 -17.34 3.43
N GLU A 143 -10.83 -16.99 4.72
CA GLU A 143 -9.85 -16.02 5.20
C GLU A 143 -8.42 -16.44 4.87
N MET A 144 -8.08 -17.72 5.03
CA MET A 144 -6.74 -18.22 4.75
C MET A 144 -6.40 -18.15 3.25
N TYR A 145 -7.36 -18.40 2.35
CA TYR A 145 -7.17 -18.18 0.92
C TYR A 145 -6.93 -16.70 0.60
N PHE A 146 -7.70 -15.80 1.22
CA PHE A 146 -7.48 -14.35 1.07
C PHE A 146 -6.09 -13.92 1.58
N LEU A 147 -5.65 -14.44 2.71
CA LEU A 147 -4.35 -14.10 3.30
C LEU A 147 -3.20 -14.61 2.42
N ARG A 148 -3.33 -15.82 1.83
CA ARG A 148 -2.34 -16.32 0.86
C ARG A 148 -2.27 -15.45 -0.39
N ALA A 149 -3.41 -15.12 -0.96
CA ALA A 149 -3.51 -14.21 -2.09
C ALA A 149 -2.86 -12.85 -1.80
N SER A 150 -3.07 -12.29 -0.59
CA SER A 150 -2.49 -11.02 -0.16
C SER A 150 -0.96 -11.09 -0.06
N GLU A 151 -0.39 -12.16 0.48
CA GLU A 151 1.07 -12.33 0.57
C GLU A 151 1.69 -12.54 -0.83
N TYR A 152 1.06 -13.35 -1.67
CA TYR A 152 1.50 -13.50 -3.06
C TYR A 152 1.44 -12.18 -3.82
N PHE A 153 0.41 -11.37 -3.63
CA PHE A 153 0.30 -10.08 -4.30
C PHE A 153 1.41 -9.11 -3.89
N LYS A 154 1.81 -9.10 -2.61
CA LYS A 154 2.95 -8.29 -2.13
C LYS A 154 4.26 -8.72 -2.79
N ALA A 155 4.54 -10.04 -2.82
CA ALA A 155 5.74 -10.57 -3.45
C ALA A 155 5.75 -10.34 -4.97
N TYR A 156 4.62 -10.58 -5.62
CA TYR A 156 4.41 -10.37 -7.04
C TYR A 156 4.62 -8.92 -7.48
N GLN A 157 4.13 -7.93 -6.71
CA GLN A 157 4.39 -6.52 -6.99
C GLN A 157 5.88 -6.17 -6.95
N LYS A 158 6.64 -6.81 -6.06
CA LYS A 158 8.10 -6.58 -5.93
C LYS A 158 8.90 -7.28 -7.02
N PHE A 159 8.59 -8.54 -7.30
CA PHE A 159 9.47 -9.41 -8.08
C PHE A 159 8.92 -9.80 -9.46
N GLY A 160 7.63 -9.57 -9.75
CA GLY A 160 7.00 -10.01 -10.98
C GLY A 160 6.85 -11.52 -11.04
N ASP A 161 7.69 -12.20 -11.84
CA ASP A 161 7.77 -13.66 -11.83
C ASP A 161 8.12 -14.15 -10.43
N PHE A 162 7.42 -15.21 -9.94
CA PHE A 162 7.59 -15.65 -8.56
C PHE A 162 7.26 -17.15 -8.42
N PRO A 163 7.91 -17.90 -7.51
CA PRO A 163 7.57 -19.30 -7.27
C PRO A 163 6.14 -19.47 -6.73
N ILE A 164 5.39 -20.44 -7.25
CA ILE A 164 4.07 -20.80 -6.73
C ILE A 164 4.22 -22.06 -5.87
N ILE A 165 4.14 -21.89 -4.55
CA ILE A 165 4.29 -22.94 -3.53
C ILE A 165 2.95 -23.08 -2.81
N THR A 166 2.32 -24.27 -2.92
CA THR A 166 0.96 -24.52 -2.42
C THR A 166 0.89 -25.51 -1.24
N ARG A 167 2.03 -26.04 -0.83
CA ARG A 167 2.15 -27.00 0.30
C ARG A 167 3.37 -26.65 1.16
N PRO A 168 3.43 -27.13 2.40
CA PRO A 168 4.68 -27.12 3.17
C PRO A 168 5.76 -27.91 2.43
N LEU A 169 7.00 -27.41 2.43
CA LEU A 169 8.13 -28.12 1.85
C LEU A 169 8.92 -28.77 2.98
N ASN A 170 9.50 -29.94 2.71
CA ASN A 170 10.39 -30.60 3.64
C ASN A 170 11.76 -29.91 3.65
N ASP A 171 12.53 -30.13 4.71
CA ASP A 171 13.94 -29.73 4.76
C ASP A 171 14.81 -30.68 3.91
N ASN A 172 14.57 -30.61 2.59
CA ASN A 172 15.25 -31.36 1.56
C ASN A 172 15.69 -30.42 0.45
N LYS A 173 16.99 -30.40 0.18
CA LYS A 173 17.59 -29.44 -0.74
C LYS A 173 17.02 -29.53 -2.16
N GLU A 174 16.89 -30.73 -2.69
CA GLU A 174 16.40 -30.97 -4.06
C GLU A 174 14.95 -30.44 -4.20
N GLU A 175 14.11 -30.70 -3.20
CA GLU A 175 12.73 -30.18 -3.15
C GLU A 175 12.69 -28.65 -3.08
N LEU A 176 13.53 -28.05 -2.22
CA LEU A 176 13.61 -26.61 -2.05
C LEU A 176 14.12 -25.92 -3.31
N VAL A 177 15.15 -26.48 -3.98
CA VAL A 177 15.67 -25.97 -5.25
C VAL A 177 14.58 -26.02 -6.34
N GLU A 178 13.90 -27.15 -6.48
CA GLU A 178 12.82 -27.30 -7.47
C GLU A 178 11.66 -26.32 -7.23
N ALA A 179 11.28 -26.11 -5.96
CA ALA A 179 10.21 -25.20 -5.58
C ALA A 179 10.55 -23.71 -5.82
N ASN A 180 11.83 -23.38 -6.01
CA ASN A 180 12.28 -22.00 -6.29
C ASN A 180 12.22 -21.64 -7.79
N LYS A 181 11.71 -22.52 -8.67
CA LYS A 181 11.44 -22.17 -10.06
C LYS A 181 10.39 -21.04 -10.11
N ARG A 182 10.74 -19.93 -10.76
CA ARG A 182 9.87 -18.76 -10.87
C ARG A 182 8.83 -18.98 -11.99
N SER A 183 7.57 -18.98 -11.64
CA SER A 183 6.47 -18.96 -12.62
C SER A 183 6.35 -17.58 -13.27
N PRO A 184 5.96 -17.50 -14.55
CA PRO A 184 5.69 -16.24 -15.24
C PRO A 184 4.65 -15.40 -14.48
N ARG A 185 4.81 -14.09 -14.51
CA ARG A 185 4.02 -13.15 -13.71
C ARG A 185 2.49 -13.29 -13.86
N ASN A 186 2.02 -13.50 -15.08
CA ASN A 186 0.59 -13.69 -15.32
C ASN A 186 0.05 -15.00 -14.72
N GLU A 187 0.87 -16.05 -14.65
CA GLU A 187 0.50 -17.30 -13.94
C GLU A 187 0.39 -17.05 -12.43
N VAL A 188 1.34 -16.29 -11.87
CA VAL A 188 1.26 -15.88 -10.45
C VAL A 188 -0.01 -15.07 -10.20
N ALA A 189 -0.34 -14.11 -11.07
CA ALA A 189 -1.56 -13.33 -10.96
C ALA A 189 -2.82 -14.22 -11.07
N ARG A 190 -2.86 -15.19 -12.00
CA ARG A 190 -3.96 -16.17 -12.12
C ARG A 190 -4.11 -17.03 -10.85
N PHE A 191 -2.99 -17.45 -10.26
CA PHE A 191 -3.00 -18.17 -8.99
C PHE A 191 -3.62 -17.32 -7.87
N ILE A 192 -3.23 -16.05 -7.77
CA ILE A 192 -3.80 -15.10 -6.79
C ILE A 192 -5.31 -14.95 -7.01
N LEU A 193 -5.76 -14.77 -8.27
CA LEU A 193 -7.19 -14.66 -8.58
C LEU A 193 -7.96 -15.94 -8.24
N SER A 194 -7.38 -17.11 -8.48
CA SER A 194 -7.97 -18.41 -8.11
C SER A 194 -8.17 -18.55 -6.59
N ASP A 195 -7.19 -18.12 -5.79
CA ASP A 195 -7.33 -18.11 -4.34
C ASP A 195 -8.42 -17.11 -3.88
N LEU A 196 -8.51 -15.95 -4.52
CA LEU A 196 -9.55 -14.95 -4.21
C LEU A 196 -10.95 -15.43 -4.63
N ASP A 197 -11.09 -16.21 -5.69
CA ASP A 197 -12.36 -16.85 -6.07
C ASP A 197 -12.81 -17.88 -5.03
N LYS A 198 -11.89 -18.72 -4.54
CA LYS A 198 -12.15 -19.65 -3.44
C LYS A 198 -12.52 -18.89 -2.15
N ALA A 199 -11.78 -17.83 -1.83
CA ALA A 199 -12.07 -16.98 -0.70
C ALA A 199 -13.49 -16.39 -0.80
N ALA A 200 -13.84 -15.77 -1.92
CA ALA A 200 -15.14 -15.15 -2.12
C ALA A 200 -16.29 -16.17 -1.99
N ALA A 201 -16.14 -17.36 -2.56
CA ALA A 201 -17.13 -18.42 -2.46
C ALA A 201 -17.34 -18.92 -1.03
N LEU A 202 -16.26 -19.12 -0.28
CA LEU A 202 -16.32 -19.60 1.11
C LEU A 202 -16.81 -18.51 2.10
N LEU A 203 -16.52 -17.24 1.84
CA LEU A 203 -16.90 -16.10 2.67
C LEU A 203 -18.35 -15.62 2.43
N GLU A 204 -19.05 -16.17 1.44
CA GLU A 204 -20.44 -15.77 1.12
C GLU A 204 -21.44 -16.21 2.18
N HIS A 205 -21.17 -17.31 2.87
CA HIS A 205 -22.15 -18.00 3.72
C HIS A 205 -22.37 -17.35 5.08
N LYS A 206 -21.49 -16.47 5.53
CA LYS A 206 -21.60 -15.81 6.83
C LYS A 206 -21.20 -14.33 6.78
N MET A 207 -22.09 -13.45 7.24
CA MET A 207 -21.74 -12.06 7.50
C MET A 207 -21.04 -11.92 8.85
N MET A 208 -19.81 -11.42 8.80
CA MET A 208 -19.01 -11.07 9.98
C MET A 208 -18.92 -9.55 10.18
N LYS A 209 -18.41 -9.12 11.33
CA LYS A 209 -18.03 -7.73 11.56
C LYS A 209 -16.99 -7.29 10.52
N THR A 210 -17.00 -6.02 10.15
CA THR A 210 -16.03 -5.45 9.18
C THR A 210 -14.58 -5.36 9.69
N THR A 211 -14.31 -5.88 10.88
CA THR A 211 -12.95 -6.17 11.37
C THR A 211 -12.44 -7.54 10.90
N ARG A 212 -13.27 -8.31 10.17
CA ARG A 212 -12.90 -9.59 9.57
C ARG A 212 -13.01 -9.55 8.06
N ILE A 213 -12.14 -10.31 7.40
CA ILE A 213 -12.18 -10.51 5.95
C ILE A 213 -13.55 -11.05 5.56
N ASN A 214 -14.10 -10.54 4.47
CA ASN A 214 -15.42 -10.92 3.96
C ASN A 214 -15.41 -10.99 2.43
N LYS A 215 -16.50 -11.46 1.82
CA LYS A 215 -16.62 -11.62 0.36
C LYS A 215 -16.30 -10.34 -0.40
N ASP A 216 -16.83 -9.20 0.04
CA ASP A 216 -16.65 -7.92 -0.67
C ASP A 216 -15.19 -7.49 -0.69
N VAL A 217 -14.45 -7.76 0.38
CA VAL A 217 -13.01 -7.50 0.47
C VAL A 217 -12.23 -8.44 -0.46
N ALA A 218 -12.63 -9.70 -0.56
CA ALA A 218 -11.99 -10.66 -1.49
C ALA A 218 -12.20 -10.24 -2.96
N LEU A 219 -13.42 -9.82 -3.33
CA LEU A 219 -13.72 -9.30 -4.66
C LEU A 219 -12.99 -7.98 -4.95
N LEU A 220 -12.90 -7.09 -3.95
CA LEU A 220 -12.15 -5.85 -4.10
C LEU A 220 -10.68 -6.10 -4.36
N LEU A 221 -10.04 -6.97 -3.59
CA LEU A 221 -8.63 -7.34 -3.81
C LEU A 221 -8.47 -8.05 -5.18
N LYS A 222 -9.43 -8.93 -5.58
CA LYS A 222 -9.44 -9.55 -6.91
C LYS A 222 -9.42 -8.49 -8.01
N SER A 223 -10.26 -7.46 -7.91
CA SER A 223 -10.30 -6.37 -8.89
C SER A 223 -8.98 -5.60 -8.95
N ARG A 224 -8.35 -5.34 -7.79
CA ARG A 224 -7.04 -4.67 -7.70
C ARG A 224 -5.94 -5.47 -8.39
N VAL A 225 -5.85 -6.77 -8.10
CA VAL A 225 -4.84 -7.67 -8.69
C VAL A 225 -5.04 -7.78 -10.20
N ALA A 226 -6.27 -8.00 -10.65
CA ALA A 226 -6.58 -8.14 -12.06
C ALA A 226 -6.30 -6.84 -12.85
N LEU A 227 -6.67 -5.67 -12.29
CA LEU A 227 -6.36 -4.37 -12.88
C LEU A 227 -4.85 -4.13 -12.93
N PHE A 228 -4.12 -4.51 -11.87
CA PHE A 228 -2.67 -4.40 -11.81
C PHE A 228 -2.02 -5.19 -12.94
N GLU A 229 -2.36 -6.47 -13.11
CA GLU A 229 -1.76 -7.30 -14.15
C GLU A 229 -2.20 -6.89 -15.55
N GLY A 230 -3.49 -6.64 -15.77
CA GLY A 230 -3.98 -6.20 -17.08
C GLY A 230 -3.28 -4.95 -17.60
N THR A 231 -3.11 -3.94 -16.72
CA THR A 231 -2.40 -2.70 -17.09
C THR A 231 -0.89 -2.90 -17.19
N TRP A 232 -0.28 -3.73 -16.34
CA TRP A 232 1.14 -4.08 -16.47
C TRP A 232 1.43 -4.75 -17.81
N LEU A 233 0.71 -5.81 -18.16
CA LEU A 233 0.89 -6.50 -19.44
C LEU A 233 0.70 -5.55 -20.62
N LYS A 234 -0.32 -4.66 -20.55
CA LYS A 234 -0.60 -3.67 -21.60
C LYS A 234 0.57 -2.70 -21.81
N TYR A 235 1.07 -2.11 -20.75
CA TYR A 235 2.09 -1.05 -20.88
C TYR A 235 3.52 -1.59 -20.98
N PHE A 236 3.79 -2.79 -20.53
CA PHE A 236 5.09 -3.44 -20.68
C PHE A 236 5.17 -4.43 -21.85
N LYS A 237 4.10 -4.57 -22.64
CA LYS A 237 4.05 -5.46 -23.81
C LYS A 237 5.31 -5.35 -24.66
N GLY A 238 5.90 -6.52 -25.01
CA GLY A 238 7.10 -6.64 -25.82
C GLY A 238 8.43 -6.31 -25.11
N SER A 239 8.39 -5.91 -23.83
CA SER A 239 9.59 -5.64 -23.02
C SER A 239 10.04 -6.83 -22.20
N ALA A 240 11.22 -6.74 -21.60
CA ALA A 240 11.76 -7.78 -20.72
C ALA A 240 10.94 -8.04 -19.43
N PHE A 241 9.96 -7.19 -19.12
CA PHE A 241 9.13 -7.28 -17.92
C PHE A 241 7.89 -8.16 -18.07
N VAL A 242 7.68 -8.76 -19.23
CA VAL A 242 6.54 -9.63 -19.51
C VAL A 242 7.01 -10.91 -20.20
N PRO A 243 6.35 -12.06 -19.96
CA PRO A 243 6.66 -13.30 -20.66
C PRO A 243 6.63 -13.12 -22.18
N GLN A 244 7.49 -13.85 -22.89
CA GLN A 244 7.69 -13.73 -24.34
C GLN A 244 8.14 -12.35 -24.85
N GLY A 245 8.36 -11.37 -23.96
CA GLY A 245 8.91 -10.07 -24.34
C GLY A 245 10.40 -10.15 -24.69
N THR A 246 10.90 -9.17 -25.41
CA THR A 246 12.31 -9.10 -25.80
C THR A 246 13.21 -9.10 -24.58
N ASN A 247 14.11 -10.08 -24.48
CA ASN A 247 15.03 -10.27 -23.35
C ASN A 247 14.33 -10.58 -22.03
N TRP A 248 13.14 -11.17 -22.03
CA TRP A 248 12.54 -11.67 -20.80
C TRP A 248 13.46 -12.70 -20.12
N PRO A 249 13.92 -12.46 -18.87
CA PRO A 249 14.91 -13.33 -18.24
C PRO A 249 14.43 -14.76 -18.03
N GLY A 250 13.13 -14.97 -17.85
CA GLY A 250 12.53 -16.30 -17.69
C GLY A 250 12.82 -17.24 -18.85
N ALA A 251 12.93 -16.74 -20.06
CA ALA A 251 13.25 -17.54 -21.26
C ALA A 251 14.64 -18.20 -21.21
N SER A 252 15.54 -17.73 -20.33
CA SER A 252 16.86 -18.33 -20.15
C SER A 252 16.85 -19.67 -19.39
N LYS A 253 15.74 -20.00 -18.73
CA LYS A 253 15.57 -21.23 -17.97
C LYS A 253 14.73 -22.24 -18.75
N GLU A 254 15.17 -23.48 -18.78
CA GLU A 254 14.53 -24.57 -19.57
C GLU A 254 13.03 -24.70 -19.24
N TYR A 255 12.64 -24.58 -17.98
CA TYR A 255 11.26 -24.72 -17.55
C TYR A 255 10.33 -23.57 -18.03
N ASN A 256 10.87 -22.43 -18.50
CA ASN A 256 10.13 -21.31 -19.08
C ASN A 256 10.45 -21.05 -20.56
N ALA A 257 11.44 -21.77 -21.15
CA ALA A 257 11.93 -21.49 -22.50
C ALA A 257 10.84 -21.56 -23.59
N ASN A 258 9.84 -22.43 -23.40
CA ASN A 258 8.73 -22.63 -24.32
C ASN A 258 7.39 -22.12 -23.77
N TYR A 259 7.43 -21.15 -22.87
CA TYR A 259 6.23 -20.60 -22.25
C TYR A 259 5.23 -20.08 -23.31
N GLN A 260 3.95 -20.40 -23.12
CA GLN A 260 2.84 -19.88 -23.91
C GLN A 260 1.79 -19.30 -22.97
N TYR A 261 1.21 -18.16 -23.35
CA TYR A 261 0.09 -17.58 -22.60
C TYR A 261 -1.10 -18.55 -22.60
N PRO A 262 -1.83 -18.71 -21.49
CA PRO A 262 -3.00 -19.60 -21.40
C PRO A 262 -4.07 -19.32 -22.46
N LEU A 263 -4.22 -18.06 -22.89
CA LEU A 263 -5.16 -17.63 -23.92
C LEU A 263 -4.51 -17.45 -25.31
N GLY A 264 -3.31 -18.00 -25.50
CA GLY A 264 -2.60 -18.01 -26.77
C GLY A 264 -1.68 -16.81 -27.01
N ASN A 265 -2.04 -15.62 -26.55
CA ASN A 265 -1.22 -14.42 -26.73
C ASN A 265 -1.47 -13.39 -25.62
N ILE A 266 -0.58 -12.38 -25.54
CA ILE A 266 -0.62 -11.36 -24.51
C ILE A 266 -1.86 -10.44 -24.60
N ASP A 267 -2.42 -10.20 -25.78
CA ASP A 267 -3.58 -9.31 -25.95
C ASP A 267 -4.85 -9.93 -25.38
N GLU A 268 -5.06 -11.22 -25.62
CA GLU A 268 -6.15 -11.96 -25.00
C GLU A 268 -5.98 -12.06 -23.49
N GLU A 269 -4.75 -12.19 -23.02
CA GLU A 269 -4.43 -12.19 -21.60
C GLU A 269 -4.74 -10.83 -20.94
N ILE A 270 -4.36 -9.72 -21.57
CA ILE A 270 -4.70 -8.35 -21.14
C ILE A 270 -6.22 -8.18 -21.03
N THR A 271 -6.94 -8.56 -22.09
CA THR A 271 -8.40 -8.51 -22.16
C THR A 271 -9.02 -9.28 -21.00
N TRP A 272 -8.59 -10.51 -20.78
CA TRP A 272 -9.12 -11.35 -19.71
C TRP A 272 -8.91 -10.73 -18.32
N PHE A 273 -7.70 -10.21 -18.03
CA PHE A 273 -7.45 -9.58 -16.74
C PHE A 273 -8.30 -8.32 -16.53
N LEU A 274 -8.46 -7.47 -17.54
CA LEU A 274 -9.30 -6.29 -17.45
C LEU A 274 -10.78 -6.65 -17.24
N GLU A 275 -11.29 -7.71 -17.89
CA GLU A 275 -12.63 -8.23 -17.69
C GLU A 275 -12.82 -8.80 -16.28
N GLN A 276 -11.81 -9.53 -15.72
CA GLN A 276 -11.85 -9.97 -14.32
C GLN A 276 -11.90 -8.77 -13.36
N ALA A 277 -11.14 -7.71 -13.64
CA ALA A 277 -11.16 -6.49 -12.85
C ALA A 277 -12.53 -5.81 -12.91
N MET A 278 -13.11 -5.67 -14.10
CA MET A 278 -14.45 -5.10 -14.29
C MET A 278 -15.51 -5.89 -13.53
N LYS A 279 -15.54 -7.21 -13.71
CA LYS A 279 -16.54 -8.08 -13.08
C LYS A 279 -16.51 -7.98 -11.56
N ALA A 280 -15.33 -8.15 -10.96
CA ALA A 280 -15.17 -8.14 -9.51
C ALA A 280 -15.45 -6.76 -8.91
N SER A 281 -14.97 -5.68 -9.55
CA SER A 281 -15.22 -4.31 -9.08
C SER A 281 -16.68 -3.88 -9.25
N TYR A 282 -17.34 -4.29 -10.34
CA TYR A 282 -18.75 -3.97 -10.59
C TYR A 282 -19.67 -4.51 -9.47
N GLU A 283 -19.49 -5.77 -9.06
CA GLU A 283 -20.28 -6.39 -7.99
C GLU A 283 -20.20 -5.58 -6.69
N VAL A 284 -19.00 -5.17 -6.29
CA VAL A 284 -18.80 -4.34 -5.09
C VAL A 284 -19.31 -2.91 -5.30
N ALA A 285 -19.00 -2.29 -6.44
CA ALA A 285 -19.39 -0.91 -6.73
C ALA A 285 -20.93 -0.76 -6.70
N GLU A 286 -21.67 -1.63 -7.36
CA GLU A 286 -23.14 -1.60 -7.38
C GLU A 286 -23.76 -1.75 -5.97
N LYS A 287 -23.17 -2.61 -5.14
CA LYS A 287 -23.62 -2.81 -3.76
C LYS A 287 -23.41 -1.59 -2.87
N TYR A 288 -22.38 -0.79 -3.14
CA TYR A 288 -21.94 0.29 -2.25
C TYR A 288 -22.03 1.70 -2.83
N LYS A 289 -22.29 1.92 -4.13
CA LYS A 289 -22.38 3.25 -4.74
C LYS A 289 -23.36 4.21 -4.03
N GLY A 290 -24.44 3.69 -3.49
CA GLY A 290 -25.44 4.45 -2.70
C GLY A 290 -25.12 4.55 -1.21
N LYS A 291 -23.96 4.04 -0.75
CA LYS A 291 -23.57 3.98 0.67
C LYS A 291 -22.24 4.68 0.94
N LEU A 292 -21.78 5.50 0.00
CA LEU A 292 -20.55 6.26 0.19
C LEU A 292 -20.71 7.26 1.33
N THR A 293 -19.67 7.41 2.14
CA THR A 293 -19.64 8.32 3.28
C THR A 293 -19.81 9.76 2.81
N GLN A 294 -20.75 10.46 3.41
CA GLN A 294 -21.06 11.83 3.02
C GLN A 294 -19.97 12.80 3.48
N ASN A 295 -19.65 13.75 2.60
CA ASN A 295 -18.84 14.90 2.91
C ASN A 295 -19.75 16.11 3.11
N THR A 296 -19.62 16.81 4.24
CA THR A 296 -20.39 18.02 4.54
C THR A 296 -19.76 19.30 3.98
N GLY A 297 -18.61 19.17 3.31
CA GLY A 297 -17.88 20.29 2.70
C GLY A 297 -17.06 21.14 3.68
N ARG A 298 -17.15 20.90 4.97
CA ARG A 298 -16.49 21.72 6.01
C ARG A 298 -15.61 20.87 6.92
N LEU A 299 -14.47 21.42 7.28
CA LEU A 299 -13.65 20.92 8.37
C LEU A 299 -14.06 21.59 9.66
N GLN A 300 -14.42 20.83 10.67
CA GLN A 300 -14.81 21.30 11.99
C GLN A 300 -13.69 22.17 12.60
N GLN A 301 -14.05 23.36 13.10
CA GLN A 301 -13.13 24.29 13.77
C GLN A 301 -13.65 24.72 15.17
N ASP A 302 -14.87 24.31 15.54
CA ASP A 302 -15.45 24.48 16.87
C ASP A 302 -16.16 23.18 17.29
N ALA A 303 -16.11 22.85 18.58
CA ALA A 303 -16.72 21.63 19.11
C ALA A 303 -18.25 21.54 18.91
N ASN A 304 -18.91 22.69 18.74
CA ASN A 304 -20.35 22.76 18.48
C ASN A 304 -20.72 22.69 16.99
N GLU A 305 -19.75 22.72 16.07
CA GLU A 305 -19.99 22.54 14.66
C GLU A 305 -20.29 21.08 14.32
N PRO A 306 -21.10 20.80 13.28
CA PRO A 306 -21.35 19.45 12.84
C PRO A 306 -20.05 18.73 12.39
N ILE A 307 -19.90 17.49 12.81
CA ILE A 307 -18.83 16.60 12.38
C ILE A 307 -18.97 16.31 10.88
N ASN A 308 -17.85 16.25 10.17
CA ASN A 308 -17.80 15.80 8.78
C ASN A 308 -17.55 14.28 8.73
N PRO A 309 -18.55 13.43 8.37
CA PRO A 309 -18.40 11.99 8.36
C PRO A 309 -17.26 11.49 7.45
N TYR A 310 -17.02 12.17 6.32
CA TYR A 310 -15.92 11.79 5.41
C TYR A 310 -14.55 12.04 6.02
N TYR A 311 -14.37 13.09 6.81
CA TYR A 311 -13.16 13.33 7.56
C TYR A 311 -13.00 12.31 8.69
N GLU A 312 -14.07 12.11 9.48
CA GLU A 312 -14.08 11.20 10.63
C GLU A 312 -13.83 9.73 10.24
N MET A 313 -14.19 9.31 9.04
CA MET A 313 -13.87 7.96 8.55
C MET A 313 -12.37 7.61 8.70
N PHE A 314 -11.48 8.61 8.72
CA PHE A 314 -10.04 8.43 8.89
C PHE A 314 -9.52 8.77 10.28
N ALA A 315 -10.38 9.21 11.21
CA ALA A 315 -9.97 9.78 12.49
C ALA A 315 -10.68 9.20 13.73
N GLN A 316 -11.66 8.31 13.56
CA GLN A 316 -12.43 7.71 14.64
C GLN A 316 -11.92 6.29 15.02
N GLU A 317 -12.35 5.78 16.17
CA GLU A 317 -11.91 4.50 16.73
C GLU A 317 -12.73 3.30 16.23
N ASP A 318 -14.00 3.51 15.87
CA ASP A 318 -14.93 2.46 15.45
C ASP A 318 -15.52 2.78 14.08
N LEU A 319 -15.23 1.94 13.10
CA LEU A 319 -15.74 2.06 11.73
C LEU A 319 -16.89 1.10 11.42
N SER A 320 -17.43 0.40 12.43
CA SER A 320 -18.51 -0.59 12.24
C SER A 320 -19.78 0.00 11.64
N ALA A 321 -20.06 1.29 11.89
CA ALA A 321 -21.19 2.02 11.35
C ALA A 321 -20.90 2.75 10.02
N VAL A 322 -19.72 2.56 9.41
CA VAL A 322 -19.32 3.20 8.16
C VAL A 322 -19.38 2.19 7.01
N PRO A 323 -20.47 2.11 6.23
CA PRO A 323 -20.66 1.05 5.24
C PRO A 323 -19.63 1.06 4.11
N GLU A 324 -19.05 2.21 3.81
CA GLU A 324 -17.99 2.34 2.80
C GLU A 324 -16.71 1.58 3.18
N VAL A 325 -16.46 1.38 4.48
CA VAL A 325 -15.26 0.67 4.98
C VAL A 325 -15.55 -0.82 5.06
N LEU A 326 -14.99 -1.58 4.13
CA LEU A 326 -15.23 -3.02 3.99
C LEU A 326 -14.40 -3.86 4.95
N LEU A 327 -13.19 -3.39 5.29
CA LEU A 327 -12.30 -4.00 6.27
C LEU A 327 -11.48 -2.93 6.97
N TRP A 328 -11.40 -3.03 8.30
CA TRP A 328 -10.59 -2.14 9.13
C TRP A 328 -10.00 -2.86 10.32
N ARG A 329 -8.90 -2.33 10.83
CA ARG A 329 -8.26 -2.84 12.04
C ARG A 329 -8.61 -1.96 13.21
N GLN A 330 -9.09 -2.60 14.29
CA GLN A 330 -9.38 -1.97 15.57
C GLN A 330 -8.11 -1.87 16.42
N TYR A 331 -8.01 -0.79 17.18
CA TYR A 331 -6.96 -0.56 18.17
C TYR A 331 -7.54 -0.27 19.55
N SER A 332 -6.70 -0.34 20.57
CA SER A 332 -7.05 -0.04 21.95
C SER A 332 -5.88 0.62 22.64
N GLN A 333 -6.13 1.72 23.34
CA GLN A 333 -5.09 2.42 24.12
C GLN A 333 -4.38 1.54 25.12
N ALA A 334 -5.09 0.54 25.67
CA ALA A 334 -4.56 -0.37 26.71
C ALA A 334 -3.75 -1.53 26.14
N LEU A 335 -4.14 -2.06 24.97
CA LEU A 335 -3.61 -3.31 24.41
C LEU A 335 -2.69 -3.12 23.20
N SER A 336 -3.04 -2.21 22.32
CA SER A 336 -2.33 -2.01 21.06
C SER A 336 -2.62 -0.60 20.55
N GLY A 337 -1.83 0.36 20.97
CA GLY A 337 -1.87 1.74 20.47
C GLY A 337 -0.86 1.96 19.34
N HIS A 338 -0.97 3.13 18.68
CA HIS A 338 -0.08 3.56 17.61
C HIS A 338 0.15 5.07 17.64
N ASN A 339 0.91 5.63 16.67
CA ASN A 339 1.26 7.05 16.63
C ASN A 339 0.71 7.81 15.42
N THR A 340 -0.13 7.21 14.62
CA THR A 340 -0.60 7.82 13.36
C THR A 340 -1.27 9.18 13.58
N CYS A 341 -2.19 9.30 14.55
CA CYS A 341 -2.83 10.56 14.85
C CYS A 341 -1.85 11.60 15.42
N LEU A 342 -0.95 11.19 16.30
CA LEU A 342 0.11 12.08 16.84
C LEU A 342 0.98 12.63 15.71
N ASN A 343 1.43 11.78 14.80
CA ASN A 343 2.24 12.20 13.65
C ASN A 343 1.46 13.12 12.72
N ALA A 344 0.19 12.80 12.42
CA ALA A 344 -0.68 13.64 11.59
C ALA A 344 -1.00 14.99 12.27
N ALA A 345 -1.00 15.05 13.62
CA ALA A 345 -1.15 16.28 14.37
C ALA A 345 0.13 17.14 14.41
N MET A 346 1.25 16.62 13.96
CA MET A 346 2.53 17.31 13.74
C MET A 346 2.84 17.41 12.24
N ALA A 347 4.05 17.10 11.81
CA ALA A 347 4.48 17.20 10.42
C ALA A 347 4.52 15.83 9.71
N ASN A 348 3.57 14.93 9.98
CA ASN A 348 3.45 13.62 9.33
C ASN A 348 4.74 12.78 9.37
N ALA A 349 5.49 12.82 10.48
CA ALA A 349 6.82 12.21 10.57
C ALA A 349 7.78 12.72 9.47
N SER A 350 7.76 14.01 9.18
CA SER A 350 8.52 14.70 8.11
C SER A 350 8.18 14.26 6.68
N ILE A 351 6.97 13.77 6.45
CA ILE A 351 6.47 13.46 5.09
C ILE A 351 5.72 14.67 4.55
N GLY A 352 6.32 15.36 3.59
CA GLY A 352 5.77 16.54 2.95
C GLY A 352 4.96 16.22 1.68
N VAL A 353 3.95 17.02 1.38
CA VAL A 353 3.13 16.94 0.17
C VAL A 353 3.79 17.73 -0.95
N THR A 354 3.86 17.18 -2.16
CA THR A 354 4.46 17.88 -3.30
C THR A 354 3.52 18.94 -3.86
N ARG A 355 4.10 19.99 -4.44
CA ARG A 355 3.36 21.00 -5.21
C ARG A 355 2.55 20.36 -6.34
N GLY A 356 3.17 19.41 -7.07
CA GLY A 356 2.51 18.69 -8.16
C GLY A 356 1.23 18.02 -7.74
N PHE A 357 1.20 17.42 -6.55
CA PHE A 357 -0.03 16.81 -6.02
C PHE A 357 -1.07 17.88 -5.64
N VAL A 358 -0.67 18.95 -4.98
CA VAL A 358 -1.58 20.06 -4.62
C VAL A 358 -2.20 20.70 -5.86
N GLN A 359 -1.42 20.89 -6.94
CA GLN A 359 -1.91 21.42 -8.21
C GLN A 359 -2.87 20.49 -8.95
N ASN A 360 -2.80 19.19 -8.69
CA ASN A 360 -3.61 18.19 -9.38
C ASN A 360 -5.10 18.22 -8.99
N PHE A 361 -5.43 18.72 -7.79
CA PHE A 361 -6.82 18.92 -7.38
C PHE A 361 -7.49 19.97 -8.28
N LEU A 362 -8.68 19.67 -8.81
CA LEU A 362 -9.43 20.52 -9.71
C LEU A 362 -10.01 21.76 -9.00
N MET A 363 -10.41 22.76 -9.77
CA MET A 363 -11.31 23.79 -9.30
C MET A 363 -12.71 23.20 -9.05
N ASN A 364 -13.54 23.87 -8.26
CA ASN A 364 -14.89 23.41 -7.92
C ASN A 364 -15.86 23.28 -9.12
N ASP A 365 -15.55 23.96 -10.25
CA ASP A 365 -16.28 23.80 -11.51
C ASP A 365 -15.75 22.64 -12.39
N GLY A 366 -14.74 21.92 -11.91
CA GLY A 366 -14.14 20.75 -12.54
C GLY A 366 -13.05 21.05 -13.56
N ARG A 367 -12.64 22.29 -13.76
CA ARG A 367 -11.51 22.62 -14.66
C ARG A 367 -10.18 22.54 -13.90
N PRO A 368 -9.07 22.21 -14.59
CA PRO A 368 -7.73 22.33 -14.03
C PRO A 368 -7.42 23.79 -13.64
N VAL A 369 -6.54 23.98 -12.65
CA VAL A 369 -6.15 25.30 -12.14
C VAL A 369 -5.70 26.24 -13.25
N TYR A 370 -4.86 25.78 -14.17
CA TYR A 370 -4.33 26.60 -15.26
C TYR A 370 -5.38 27.04 -16.30
N ALA A 371 -6.57 26.46 -16.30
CA ALA A 371 -7.68 26.87 -17.17
C ALA A 371 -8.44 28.09 -16.61
N HIS A 372 -8.12 28.54 -15.39
CA HIS A 372 -8.72 29.70 -14.73
C HIS A 372 -7.82 30.93 -14.73
N THR A 373 -6.54 30.79 -15.14
CA THR A 373 -5.59 31.90 -15.06
C THR A 373 -4.76 32.00 -16.30
N SER A 374 -4.73 33.18 -16.91
CA SER A 374 -3.65 33.62 -17.81
C SER A 374 -2.46 34.20 -17.02
N SER A 375 -2.70 34.64 -15.77
CA SER A 375 -1.68 35.02 -14.77
C SER A 375 -2.28 35.01 -13.38
N TYR A 376 -1.48 34.71 -12.36
CA TYR A 376 -1.84 34.75 -10.95
C TYR A 376 -2.25 36.17 -10.45
N ALA A 377 -2.07 37.19 -11.29
CA ALA A 377 -2.23 38.59 -10.92
C ALA A 377 -3.57 39.19 -11.35
N GLU A 378 -4.44 38.50 -12.09
CA GLU A 378 -5.73 39.04 -12.47
C GLU A 378 -6.69 39.00 -11.27
N ALA A 379 -6.85 40.15 -10.64
CA ALA A 379 -7.86 40.39 -9.61
C ALA A 379 -9.26 40.03 -10.12
N GLY A 380 -9.82 38.92 -9.66
CA GLY A 380 -11.17 38.45 -10.03
C GLY A 380 -11.25 37.03 -10.56
N GLY A 381 -10.13 36.37 -10.81
CA GLY A 381 -10.12 34.92 -11.16
C GLY A 381 -10.59 34.05 -9.99
N ASP A 382 -11.22 32.92 -10.30
CA ASP A 382 -11.71 31.97 -9.29
C ASP A 382 -10.54 31.30 -8.53
N TYR A 383 -9.39 31.09 -9.16
CA TYR A 383 -8.17 30.64 -8.53
C TYR A 383 -7.46 31.80 -7.84
N LYS A 384 -7.18 31.66 -6.55
CA LYS A 384 -6.59 32.70 -5.72
C LYS A 384 -5.07 32.70 -5.69
N GLY A 385 -4.42 31.76 -6.39
CA GLY A 385 -2.96 31.64 -6.41
C GLY A 385 -2.42 30.72 -5.34
N ASP A 386 -1.10 30.68 -5.19
CA ASP A 386 -0.37 29.81 -4.25
C ASP A 386 0.62 30.59 -3.34
N GLN A 387 0.45 31.91 -3.27
CA GLN A 387 1.27 32.76 -2.41
C GLN A 387 0.97 32.60 -0.93
N ASN A 388 -0.18 32.03 -0.58
CA ASN A 388 -0.59 31.65 0.77
C ASN A 388 -1.28 30.30 0.73
N ILE A 389 -1.12 29.49 1.79
CA ILE A 389 -1.75 28.15 1.87
C ILE A 389 -3.29 28.24 1.87
N ALA A 390 -3.86 29.29 2.45
CA ALA A 390 -5.31 29.53 2.44
C ALA A 390 -5.83 29.73 1.00
N ASP A 391 -5.11 30.49 0.17
CA ASP A 391 -5.47 30.78 -1.21
C ASP A 391 -5.43 29.50 -2.08
N VAL A 392 -4.42 28.65 -1.87
CA VAL A 392 -4.27 27.36 -2.57
C VAL A 392 -5.52 26.47 -2.45
N ARG A 393 -6.22 26.51 -1.33
CA ARG A 393 -7.37 25.67 -1.00
C ARG A 393 -8.70 26.26 -1.48
N THR A 394 -8.73 27.54 -1.84
CA THR A 394 -9.97 28.27 -2.11
C THR A 394 -10.56 27.90 -3.47
N ASN A 395 -11.88 27.63 -3.50
CA ASN A 395 -12.62 27.26 -4.72
C ASN A 395 -12.11 25.99 -5.42
N ARG A 396 -11.52 25.07 -4.67
CA ARG A 396 -10.94 23.83 -5.17
C ARG A 396 -11.77 22.61 -4.78
N ASP A 397 -11.43 21.47 -5.33
CA ASP A 397 -11.83 20.14 -4.85
C ASP A 397 -11.80 20.11 -3.31
N ASN A 398 -12.92 19.80 -2.70
CA ASN A 398 -13.08 19.92 -1.26
C ASN A 398 -12.17 18.95 -0.45
N ARG A 399 -11.71 17.87 -1.06
CA ARG A 399 -10.72 16.97 -0.43
C ARG A 399 -9.44 17.72 -0.08
N LEU A 400 -9.02 18.66 -0.94
CA LEU A 400 -7.89 19.53 -0.65
C LEU A 400 -8.18 20.43 0.55
N THR A 401 -9.37 21.04 0.61
CA THR A 401 -9.80 21.91 1.72
C THR A 401 -9.85 21.15 3.04
N LEU A 402 -10.29 19.90 3.03
CA LEU A 402 -10.40 19.09 4.25
C LEU A 402 -9.03 18.62 4.77
N PHE A 403 -8.13 18.24 3.87
CA PHE A 403 -6.93 17.51 4.27
C PHE A 403 -5.64 18.33 4.20
N LEU A 404 -5.52 19.36 3.36
CA LEU A 404 -4.33 20.23 3.36
C LEU A 404 -4.38 21.13 4.61
N LYS A 405 -3.33 21.05 5.41
CA LYS A 405 -3.19 21.90 6.62
C LYS A 405 -2.99 23.36 6.26
N GLU A 406 -3.57 24.21 7.08
CA GLU A 406 -3.45 25.67 6.97
C GLU A 406 -3.09 26.25 8.34
N PRO A 407 -2.17 27.22 8.42
CA PRO A 407 -1.85 27.91 9.68
C PRO A 407 -3.10 28.46 10.37
N ASN A 408 -3.11 28.41 11.68
CA ASN A 408 -4.21 28.83 12.58
C ASN A 408 -5.46 27.91 12.60
N GLN A 409 -5.51 26.84 11.82
CA GLN A 409 -6.57 25.84 11.98
C GLN A 409 -6.48 25.16 13.35
N LYS A 410 -7.65 24.89 13.93
CA LYS A 410 -7.73 24.07 15.14
C LYS A 410 -7.36 22.63 14.84
N ASN A 411 -6.51 22.08 15.67
CA ASN A 411 -6.11 20.68 15.65
C ASN A 411 -6.70 19.90 16.84
N VAL A 412 -7.07 20.59 17.93
CA VAL A 412 -7.77 20.04 19.10
C VAL A 412 -9.07 20.81 19.32
N LEU A 413 -10.16 20.08 19.49
CA LEU A 413 -11.48 20.60 19.86
C LEU A 413 -12.00 19.95 21.14
N TYR A 414 -11.54 18.73 21.46
CA TYR A 414 -11.98 17.95 22.63
C TYR A 414 -10.78 17.68 23.56
N PHE A 415 -10.90 18.13 24.80
CA PHE A 415 -9.83 18.09 25.81
C PHE A 415 -10.21 17.11 26.94
N GLU A 416 -10.11 15.82 26.67
CA GLU A 416 -10.41 14.77 27.66
C GLU A 416 -9.22 14.48 28.59
N TYR A 417 -8.02 14.81 28.16
CA TYR A 417 -6.79 14.58 28.90
C TYR A 417 -6.23 15.88 29.47
N THR A 418 -5.91 15.86 30.76
CA THR A 418 -5.28 17.02 31.46
C THR A 418 -3.78 17.10 31.24
N GLN A 419 -3.13 16.04 30.76
CA GLN A 419 -1.72 16.06 30.39
C GLN A 419 -1.54 16.68 29.01
N THR A 420 -0.41 17.38 28.81
CA THR A 420 -0.03 17.88 27.49
C THR A 420 0.04 16.74 26.50
N SER A 421 -0.93 16.69 25.60
CA SER A 421 -0.88 15.80 24.44
C SER A 421 0.25 16.24 23.49
N GLY A 422 0.88 15.32 22.79
CA GLY A 422 1.81 15.66 21.73
C GLY A 422 1.12 16.37 20.55
N GLY A 423 1.88 17.06 19.73
CA GLY A 423 1.38 17.79 18.58
C GLY A 423 0.93 19.22 18.90
N TRP A 424 0.47 19.92 17.87
CA TRP A 424 0.02 21.31 17.98
C TRP A 424 -1.50 21.37 18.20
N GLU A 425 -1.94 22.17 19.16
CA GLU A 425 -3.38 22.44 19.37
C GLU A 425 -3.96 23.31 18.26
N VAL A 426 -3.14 24.20 17.72
CA VAL A 426 -3.42 25.04 16.55
C VAL A 426 -2.30 24.83 15.55
N GLU A 427 -2.64 24.69 14.29
CA GLU A 427 -1.66 24.47 13.23
C GLU A 427 -0.70 25.66 13.14
N PRO A 428 0.61 25.46 13.31
CA PRO A 428 1.59 26.52 13.21
C PRO A 428 1.85 26.90 11.74
N LEU A 429 2.63 27.94 11.53
CA LEU A 429 3.31 28.18 10.26
C LEU A 429 4.17 26.96 9.88
N PRO A 430 4.35 26.67 8.59
CA PRO A 430 5.14 25.49 8.16
C PRO A 430 6.52 25.46 8.81
N GLN A 431 6.82 24.41 9.54
CA GLN A 431 8.06 24.29 10.34
C GLN A 431 9.22 23.75 9.49
N ILE A 432 9.56 24.45 8.39
CA ILE A 432 10.61 24.03 7.46
C ILE A 432 12.03 24.10 8.05
N LEU A 433 12.24 24.95 9.05
CA LEU A 433 13.54 25.10 9.74
C LEU A 433 13.70 24.18 10.96
N ASN A 434 12.64 23.46 11.34
CA ASN A 434 12.68 22.60 12.51
C ASN A 434 13.51 21.33 12.22
N ASN A 435 14.50 21.03 13.06
CA ASN A 435 15.35 19.85 12.89
C ASN A 435 14.79 18.57 13.53
N ASP A 436 13.69 18.67 14.30
CA ASP A 436 12.99 17.50 14.87
C ASP A 436 12.31 16.69 13.75
N GLY A 437 12.67 15.41 13.63
CA GLY A 437 12.13 14.52 12.61
C GLY A 437 10.62 14.29 12.67
N LEU A 438 9.93 14.68 13.73
CA LEU A 438 8.47 14.63 13.83
C LEU A 438 7.79 15.96 13.47
N ARG A 439 8.52 17.07 13.52
CA ARG A 439 8.00 18.43 13.36
C ARG A 439 8.50 19.14 12.11
N HIS A 440 9.46 18.59 11.37
CA HIS A 440 10.00 19.19 10.16
C HIS A 440 9.00 19.10 8.99
N ALA A 441 8.60 20.22 8.43
CA ALA A 441 7.70 20.29 7.28
C ALA A 441 8.49 20.28 5.96
N THR A 442 8.83 19.10 5.47
CA THR A 442 9.77 18.87 4.36
C THR A 442 9.50 19.71 3.11
N THR A 443 8.24 19.89 2.74
CA THR A 443 7.84 20.65 1.54
C THR A 443 7.07 21.93 1.88
N GLY A 444 6.83 22.19 3.17
CA GLY A 444 5.92 23.24 3.64
C GLY A 444 4.43 22.86 3.55
N TYR A 445 4.02 22.02 2.62
CA TYR A 445 2.68 21.46 2.55
C TYR A 445 2.57 20.15 3.34
N LEU A 446 1.52 20.02 4.15
CA LEU A 446 1.24 18.85 4.99
C LEU A 446 -0.24 18.46 4.89
N PHE A 447 -0.54 17.17 4.96
CA PHE A 447 -1.91 16.69 5.13
C PHE A 447 -2.23 16.38 6.59
N ARG A 448 -3.51 16.49 6.94
CA ARG A 448 -4.04 16.13 8.26
C ARG A 448 -4.82 14.82 8.29
N LYS A 449 -4.76 14.02 7.24
CA LYS A 449 -5.46 12.74 7.18
C LYS A 449 -4.99 11.82 8.30
N GLY A 450 -5.93 11.24 9.04
CA GLY A 450 -5.67 10.46 10.25
C GLY A 450 -5.48 11.28 11.54
N ALA A 451 -5.60 12.61 11.49
CA ALA A 451 -5.57 13.45 12.69
C ALA A 451 -6.97 13.55 13.31
N SER A 452 -7.12 13.13 14.57
CA SER A 452 -8.33 13.32 15.36
C SER A 452 -8.32 14.66 16.10
N PHE A 453 -9.50 15.24 16.34
CA PHE A 453 -9.67 16.44 17.13
C PHE A 453 -9.64 16.17 18.66
N HIS A 454 -9.57 14.91 19.08
CA HIS A 454 -9.48 14.48 20.47
C HIS A 454 -8.02 14.49 20.94
N ASN A 455 -7.71 15.21 22.01
CA ASN A 455 -6.34 15.28 22.53
C ASN A 455 -5.87 13.94 23.12
N SER A 456 -6.79 13.09 23.58
CA SER A 456 -6.49 11.73 24.06
C SER A 456 -5.86 10.83 22.98
N MET A 457 -6.13 11.08 21.69
CA MET A 457 -5.56 10.35 20.57
C MET A 457 -4.13 10.76 20.19
N ARG A 458 -3.54 11.73 20.88
CA ARG A 458 -2.22 12.33 20.60
C ARG A 458 -1.17 11.98 21.63
N VAL A 459 -1.42 10.99 22.46
CA VAL A 459 -0.44 10.48 23.43
C VAL A 459 0.40 9.40 22.75
N ASP A 460 1.72 9.48 22.92
CA ASP A 460 2.67 8.52 22.31
C ASP A 460 2.27 7.08 22.61
N SER A 461 2.21 6.27 21.57
CA SER A 461 1.87 4.83 21.61
C SER A 461 0.50 4.49 22.20
N LYS A 462 -0.41 5.49 22.34
CA LYS A 462 -1.76 5.30 22.89
C LYS A 462 -2.88 5.71 21.92
N ASN A 463 -2.57 6.10 20.71
CA ASN A 463 -3.60 6.37 19.72
C ASN A 463 -4.37 5.10 19.37
N SER A 464 -5.70 5.17 19.31
CA SER A 464 -6.59 4.04 19.03
C SER A 464 -7.52 4.29 17.84
N THR A 465 -7.24 5.32 17.00
CA THR A 465 -8.01 5.51 15.76
C THR A 465 -7.88 4.29 14.85
N ALA A 466 -8.99 3.89 14.23
CA ALA A 466 -9.07 2.71 13.38
C ALA A 466 -8.25 2.86 12.10
N CYS A 467 -7.75 1.73 11.56
CA CYS A 467 -7.07 1.68 10.27
C CYS A 467 -8.03 1.14 9.19
N PRO A 468 -8.61 1.98 8.31
CA PRO A 468 -9.49 1.55 7.22
C PRO A 468 -8.65 0.89 6.11
N SER A 469 -8.60 -0.44 6.11
CA SER A 469 -7.71 -1.20 5.22
C SER A 469 -8.23 -1.34 3.79
N TYR A 470 -9.57 -1.45 3.61
CA TYR A 470 -10.23 -1.59 2.32
C TYR A 470 -11.53 -0.79 2.30
N ARG A 471 -11.71 0.05 1.28
CA ARG A 471 -12.89 0.91 1.09
C ARG A 471 -13.59 0.61 -0.22
N ALA A 472 -14.92 0.63 -0.22
CA ALA A 472 -15.75 0.35 -1.40
C ALA A 472 -15.49 1.35 -2.56
N THR A 473 -15.09 2.58 -2.26
CA THR A 473 -14.70 3.59 -3.27
C THR A 473 -13.67 3.06 -4.26
N GLU A 474 -12.78 2.17 -3.82
CA GLU A 474 -11.79 1.57 -4.72
C GLU A 474 -12.43 0.73 -5.82
N ALA A 475 -13.54 0.06 -5.53
CA ALA A 475 -14.25 -0.71 -6.55
C ALA A 475 -14.80 0.19 -7.67
N LEU A 476 -15.32 1.37 -7.31
CA LEU A 476 -15.79 2.35 -8.29
C LEU A 476 -14.64 2.77 -9.21
N LEU A 477 -13.49 3.11 -8.62
CA LEU A 477 -12.30 3.56 -9.36
C LEU A 477 -11.67 2.44 -10.18
N ASN A 478 -11.61 1.21 -9.65
CA ASN A 478 -11.08 0.07 -10.38
C ASN A 478 -11.95 -0.25 -11.60
N TYR A 479 -13.29 -0.16 -11.49
CA TYR A 479 -14.19 -0.34 -12.63
C TYR A 479 -13.99 0.74 -13.68
N MET A 480 -13.99 2.02 -13.28
CA MET A 480 -13.81 3.16 -14.19
C MET A 480 -12.55 2.99 -15.03
N GLU A 481 -11.44 2.64 -14.38
CA GLU A 481 -10.16 2.47 -15.07
C GLU A 481 -10.16 1.21 -15.94
N ALA A 482 -10.56 0.05 -15.40
CA ALA A 482 -10.58 -1.22 -16.14
C ALA A 482 -11.46 -1.16 -17.39
N SER A 483 -12.66 -0.58 -17.29
CA SER A 483 -13.60 -0.41 -18.39
C SER A 483 -12.99 0.47 -19.50
N TYR A 484 -12.41 1.61 -19.12
CA TYR A 484 -11.79 2.52 -20.08
C TYR A 484 -10.51 1.95 -20.70
N GLU A 485 -9.65 1.31 -19.91
CA GLU A 485 -8.45 0.63 -20.40
C GLU A 485 -8.77 -0.53 -21.36
N HIS A 486 -9.90 -1.20 -21.16
CA HIS A 486 -10.36 -2.30 -22.02
C HIS A 486 -10.98 -1.80 -23.32
N THR A 487 -11.87 -0.81 -23.27
CA THR A 487 -12.72 -0.42 -24.42
C THR A 487 -12.35 0.90 -25.04
N GLY A 488 -11.62 1.78 -24.35
CA GLY A 488 -11.42 3.18 -24.76
C GLY A 488 -12.70 4.04 -24.65
N ILE A 489 -13.75 3.53 -24.02
CA ILE A 489 -15.05 4.21 -23.91
C ILE A 489 -15.39 4.39 -22.43
N LEU A 490 -15.79 5.61 -22.07
CA LEU A 490 -16.34 5.92 -20.76
C LEU A 490 -17.83 5.51 -20.75
N ASP A 491 -18.11 4.28 -20.29
CA ASP A 491 -19.47 3.71 -20.26
C ASP A 491 -20.37 4.39 -19.21
N ALA A 492 -21.65 4.02 -19.18
CA ALA A 492 -22.64 4.62 -18.30
C ALA A 492 -22.33 4.40 -16.81
N SER A 493 -21.88 3.21 -16.42
CA SER A 493 -21.51 2.89 -15.03
C SER A 493 -20.28 3.66 -14.60
N ALA A 494 -19.25 3.72 -15.45
CA ALA A 494 -18.06 4.51 -15.17
C ALA A 494 -18.38 6.01 -15.01
N ARG A 495 -19.27 6.55 -15.84
CA ARG A 495 -19.76 7.94 -15.70
C ARG A 495 -20.51 8.16 -14.39
N GLU A 496 -21.42 7.24 -14.02
CA GLU A 496 -22.16 7.31 -12.76
C GLU A 496 -21.21 7.31 -11.57
N TYR A 497 -20.28 6.37 -11.52
CA TYR A 497 -19.31 6.26 -10.41
C TYR A 497 -18.44 7.50 -10.30
N TRP A 498 -17.95 8.01 -11.41
CA TRP A 498 -17.16 9.22 -11.42
C TRP A 498 -17.95 10.44 -10.92
N MET A 499 -19.20 10.60 -11.35
CA MET A 499 -20.05 11.68 -10.87
C MET A 499 -20.35 11.61 -9.38
N LEU A 500 -20.52 10.40 -8.80
CA LEU A 500 -20.70 10.22 -7.35
C LEU A 500 -19.46 10.70 -6.56
N LEU A 501 -18.25 10.39 -7.03
CA LEU A 501 -17.00 10.83 -6.38
C LEU A 501 -16.82 12.34 -6.49
N ARG A 502 -17.08 12.93 -7.66
CA ARG A 502 -17.02 14.38 -7.89
C ARG A 502 -18.03 15.14 -7.03
N GLN A 503 -19.24 14.61 -6.92
CA GLN A 503 -20.28 15.20 -6.07
C GLN A 503 -19.85 15.23 -4.60
N ARG A 504 -19.28 14.14 -4.10
CA ARG A 504 -18.68 14.09 -2.76
C ARG A 504 -17.52 15.06 -2.58
N ALA A 505 -16.73 15.31 -3.63
CA ALA A 505 -15.63 16.27 -3.65
C ALA A 505 -16.06 17.72 -3.87
N TYR A 506 -17.36 17.99 -3.95
CA TYR A 506 -17.93 19.33 -4.26
C TYR A 506 -17.47 19.89 -5.61
N ILE A 507 -17.26 19.03 -6.58
CA ILE A 507 -16.96 19.41 -7.96
C ILE A 507 -18.28 19.43 -8.74
N ASN A 508 -18.76 20.63 -9.06
CA ASN A 508 -20.14 20.85 -9.57
C ASN A 508 -20.26 20.81 -11.10
N GLY A 509 -19.14 20.89 -11.83
CA GLY A 509 -19.16 20.88 -13.28
C GLY A 509 -19.34 19.51 -13.92
N PRO A 510 -19.81 19.43 -15.18
CA PRO A 510 -19.86 18.17 -15.92
C PRO A 510 -18.46 17.60 -16.17
N LEU A 511 -18.37 16.29 -16.45
CA LEU A 511 -17.10 15.61 -16.75
C LEU A 511 -16.36 16.25 -17.94
N GLU A 512 -17.12 16.73 -18.91
CA GLU A 512 -16.62 17.39 -20.12
C GLU A 512 -15.84 18.66 -19.81
N ASN A 513 -16.20 19.40 -18.75
CA ASN A 513 -15.42 20.57 -18.29
C ASN A 513 -13.99 20.14 -17.90
N THR A 514 -13.83 19.02 -17.30
CA THR A 514 -12.52 18.50 -16.94
C THR A 514 -11.76 17.99 -18.17
N ILE A 515 -12.39 17.08 -18.91
CA ILE A 515 -11.74 16.39 -20.04
C ILE A 515 -11.31 17.40 -21.13
N ASN A 516 -12.22 18.32 -21.53
CA ASN A 516 -11.98 19.27 -22.63
C ASN A 516 -11.00 20.39 -22.26
N ASN A 517 -10.80 20.69 -20.98
CA ASN A 517 -9.85 21.70 -20.51
C ASN A 517 -8.52 21.09 -20.04
N THR A 518 -8.34 19.78 -20.12
CA THR A 518 -7.08 19.12 -19.77
C THR A 518 -6.08 19.24 -20.90
N ILE A 519 -4.96 19.87 -20.63
CA ILE A 519 -3.81 20.01 -21.53
C ILE A 519 -2.71 19.07 -21.02
N MET A 520 -2.54 17.93 -21.71
CA MET A 520 -1.68 16.84 -21.24
C MET A 520 -0.23 17.25 -21.01
N GLU A 521 0.29 18.18 -21.82
CA GLU A 521 1.65 18.72 -21.67
C GLU A 521 1.81 19.47 -20.34
N LYS A 522 0.80 20.22 -19.90
CA LYS A 522 0.81 20.93 -18.61
C LYS A 522 0.67 19.97 -17.43
N GLU A 523 -0.20 18.99 -17.56
CA GLU A 523 -0.35 17.96 -16.53
C GLU A 523 0.95 17.15 -16.32
N ALA A 524 1.65 16.87 -17.41
CA ALA A 524 2.90 16.14 -17.42
C ALA A 524 4.08 16.83 -16.71
N GLU A 525 3.96 18.13 -16.44
CA GLU A 525 4.97 18.85 -15.66
C GLU A 525 4.99 18.40 -14.19
N ASN A 526 3.82 18.00 -13.65
CA ASN A 526 3.62 17.79 -12.22
C ASN A 526 2.99 16.45 -11.87
N ASP A 527 2.54 15.66 -12.84
CA ASP A 527 1.90 14.36 -12.61
C ASP A 527 2.59 13.27 -13.42
N TRP A 528 3.23 12.34 -12.72
CA TRP A 528 3.90 11.21 -13.37
C TRP A 528 2.92 10.31 -14.12
N ALA A 529 1.65 10.24 -13.70
CA ALA A 529 0.62 9.42 -14.33
C ALA A 529 0.12 9.97 -15.68
N ALA A 530 0.58 11.15 -16.11
CA ALA A 530 0.31 11.66 -17.45
C ALA A 530 0.97 10.83 -18.56
N TYR A 531 1.94 9.98 -18.20
CA TYR A 531 2.65 9.12 -19.12
C TYR A 531 2.39 7.63 -18.85
N SER A 532 2.47 6.83 -19.92
CA SER A 532 2.64 5.38 -19.88
C SER A 532 3.64 4.95 -20.95
N GLY A 533 4.69 4.22 -20.55
CA GLY A 533 5.74 3.77 -21.46
C GLY A 533 6.43 4.90 -22.21
N GLY A 534 6.59 6.07 -21.59
CA GLY A 534 7.23 7.26 -22.18
C GLY A 534 6.34 8.06 -23.13
N LYS A 535 5.04 7.76 -23.24
CA LYS A 535 4.07 8.47 -24.09
C LYS A 535 2.98 9.12 -23.24
N LEU A 536 2.55 10.33 -23.62
CA LEU A 536 1.36 10.94 -23.04
C LEU A 536 0.13 10.07 -23.32
N ILE A 537 -0.73 9.91 -22.31
CA ILE A 537 -2.02 9.26 -22.46
C ILE A 537 -3.10 10.28 -22.86
N ASP A 538 -4.29 9.81 -23.22
CA ASP A 538 -5.41 10.70 -23.51
C ASP A 538 -5.98 11.35 -22.24
N ALA A 539 -6.67 12.48 -22.43
CA ALA A 539 -7.19 13.31 -21.35
C ALA A 539 -8.26 12.58 -20.49
N THR A 540 -9.04 11.66 -21.07
CA THR A 540 -10.07 10.92 -20.31
C THR A 540 -9.44 9.92 -19.35
N LEU A 541 -8.50 9.09 -19.84
CA LEU A 541 -7.76 8.15 -19.00
C LEU A 541 -6.98 8.89 -17.91
N TYR A 542 -6.33 9.98 -18.29
CA TYR A 542 -5.59 10.79 -17.33
C TYR A 542 -6.50 11.29 -16.19
N ASN A 543 -7.70 11.80 -16.51
CA ASN A 543 -8.60 12.29 -15.49
C ASN A 543 -9.24 11.18 -14.62
N ILE A 544 -9.37 9.96 -15.13
CA ILE A 544 -9.70 8.78 -14.31
C ILE A 544 -8.57 8.52 -13.30
N ARG A 545 -7.30 8.55 -13.74
CA ARG A 545 -6.13 8.41 -12.87
C ARG A 545 -6.00 9.57 -11.87
N ARG A 546 -6.34 10.81 -12.28
CA ARG A 546 -6.43 11.99 -11.39
C ARG A 546 -7.46 11.78 -10.31
N GLU A 547 -8.67 11.32 -10.66
CA GLU A 547 -9.72 11.06 -9.67
C GLU A 547 -9.24 10.03 -8.63
N ARG A 548 -8.59 8.96 -9.08
CA ARG A 548 -7.97 7.96 -8.21
C ARG A 548 -6.88 8.55 -7.32
N ARG A 549 -6.01 9.40 -7.87
CA ARG A 549 -4.95 10.10 -7.13
C ARG A 549 -5.51 10.98 -6.01
N CYS A 550 -6.52 11.79 -6.32
CA CYS A 550 -7.13 12.72 -5.37
C CYS A 550 -7.97 11.99 -4.31
N GLU A 551 -8.66 10.91 -4.67
CA GLU A 551 -9.48 10.13 -3.74
C GLU A 551 -8.63 9.35 -2.75
N PHE A 552 -7.54 8.74 -3.21
CA PHE A 552 -6.64 7.94 -2.35
C PHE A 552 -5.46 8.73 -1.81
N LEU A 553 -5.62 10.05 -1.63
CA LEU A 553 -4.57 10.87 -1.05
C LEU A 553 -4.01 10.21 0.23
N SER A 554 -2.70 9.97 0.25
CA SER A 554 -1.98 9.36 1.38
C SER A 554 -2.48 7.95 1.80
N GLU A 555 -3.09 7.15 0.94
CA GLU A 555 -3.53 5.77 1.28
C GLU A 555 -2.57 4.67 0.80
N GLY A 556 -1.36 5.02 0.38
CA GLY A 556 -0.28 4.07 0.07
C GLY A 556 -0.45 3.32 -1.26
N LEU A 557 -1.38 3.73 -2.13
CA LEU A 557 -1.64 3.06 -3.40
C LEU A 557 -0.89 3.67 -4.60
N ARG A 558 -0.37 4.90 -4.46
CA ARG A 558 0.20 5.66 -5.58
C ARG A 558 1.38 4.95 -6.25
N TYR A 559 2.34 4.43 -5.48
CA TYR A 559 3.53 3.78 -6.04
C TYR A 559 3.17 2.55 -6.90
N MET A 560 2.26 1.71 -6.41
CA MET A 560 1.74 0.57 -7.16
C MET A 560 1.13 1.00 -8.51
N ASP A 561 0.33 2.06 -8.51
CA ASP A 561 -0.31 2.59 -9.70
C ASP A 561 0.72 3.12 -10.71
N LEU A 562 1.71 3.90 -10.26
CA LEU A 562 2.79 4.42 -11.10
C LEU A 562 3.61 3.29 -11.75
N CYS A 563 3.87 2.20 -11.02
CA CYS A 563 4.56 1.03 -11.55
C CYS A 563 3.76 0.33 -12.65
N ARG A 564 2.49 -0.04 -12.37
CA ARG A 564 1.67 -0.78 -13.34
C ARG A 564 1.33 0.03 -14.59
N TRP A 565 1.28 1.35 -14.49
CA TRP A 565 1.10 2.24 -15.64
C TRP A 565 2.37 2.52 -16.42
N ARG A 566 3.52 2.03 -15.97
CA ARG A 566 4.84 2.34 -16.54
C ARG A 566 5.06 3.86 -16.69
N SER A 567 4.70 4.59 -15.63
CA SER A 567 4.64 6.05 -15.65
C SER A 567 5.99 6.73 -15.51
N MET A 568 7.04 6.04 -15.00
CA MET A 568 8.32 6.64 -14.72
C MET A 568 9.31 6.67 -15.91
N ASP A 569 8.98 6.06 -17.04
CA ASP A 569 9.87 6.03 -18.22
C ASP A 569 10.25 7.43 -18.73
N GLN A 570 9.45 8.45 -18.48
CA GLN A 570 9.77 9.84 -18.80
C GLN A 570 11.03 10.34 -18.05
N TRP A 571 11.35 9.79 -16.88
CA TRP A 571 12.48 10.17 -16.03
C TRP A 571 13.77 9.38 -16.31
N LEU A 572 13.79 8.56 -17.36
CA LEU A 572 15.00 7.88 -17.83
C LEU A 572 16.00 8.86 -18.44
N THR A 573 15.51 9.95 -19.04
CA THR A 573 16.32 10.95 -19.74
C THR A 573 16.15 12.36 -19.21
N LYS A 574 15.12 12.58 -18.39
CA LYS A 574 14.84 13.87 -17.74
C LYS A 574 15.02 13.69 -16.23
N LYS A 575 15.13 14.79 -15.53
CA LYS A 575 15.18 14.84 -14.08
C LYS A 575 13.92 15.50 -13.55
N TYR A 576 13.41 14.98 -12.44
CA TYR A 576 12.23 15.55 -11.78
C TYR A 576 12.66 16.35 -10.56
N LEU A 577 12.35 17.65 -10.57
CA LEU A 577 12.57 18.53 -9.43
C LEU A 577 11.35 18.45 -8.50
N VAL A 578 11.58 18.02 -7.27
CA VAL A 578 10.53 18.02 -6.25
C VAL A 578 10.33 19.43 -5.73
N GLU A 579 9.13 19.96 -5.88
CA GLU A 579 8.74 21.26 -5.35
C GLU A 579 7.69 21.11 -4.23
N GLY A 580 7.80 22.00 -3.25
CA GLY A 580 6.86 22.20 -2.15
C GLY A 580 6.07 23.50 -2.31
N PHE A 581 5.81 24.21 -1.21
CA PHE A 581 5.06 25.46 -1.22
C PHE A 581 5.86 26.62 -1.89
N HIS A 582 5.14 27.65 -2.32
CA HIS A 582 5.71 28.84 -2.92
C HIS A 582 6.37 29.68 -1.81
N LEU A 583 7.69 29.58 -1.69
CA LEU A 583 8.45 30.20 -0.61
C LEU A 583 8.91 31.62 -0.94
N TRP A 584 9.63 31.75 -2.07
CA TRP A 584 10.34 32.97 -2.40
C TRP A 584 9.43 34.02 -3.05
N ASN A 585 9.65 35.30 -2.76
CA ASN A 585 8.86 36.44 -3.25
C ASN A 585 7.37 36.38 -2.85
N THR A 586 7.02 35.70 -1.77
CA THR A 586 5.66 35.59 -1.25
C THR A 586 5.57 36.06 0.21
N PRO A 587 4.37 36.34 0.73
CA PRO A 587 4.20 36.61 2.15
C PRO A 587 4.73 35.49 3.05
N MET A 588 4.82 34.25 2.55
CA MET A 588 5.32 33.09 3.31
C MET A 588 6.82 33.18 3.61
N GLU A 589 7.61 33.83 2.79
CA GLU A 589 9.02 34.12 3.07
C GLU A 589 9.20 34.91 4.36
N ASN A 590 8.28 35.85 4.64
CA ASN A 590 8.32 36.68 5.82
C ASN A 590 8.02 35.93 7.13
N TYR A 591 7.51 34.71 7.06
CA TYR A 591 7.27 33.89 8.26
C TYR A 591 8.57 33.49 8.97
N TYR A 592 9.69 33.56 8.29
CA TYR A 592 11.00 33.13 8.79
C TYR A 592 11.93 34.34 9.06
N ILE A 593 11.34 35.47 9.38
CA ILE A 593 12.08 36.66 9.87
C ILE A 593 12.09 36.60 11.41
N ASP A 594 13.29 36.56 11.98
CA ASP A 594 13.47 36.67 13.42
C ASP A 594 12.90 37.99 13.95
N ALA A 595 11.94 37.89 14.84
CA ALA A 595 11.21 39.07 15.36
C ALA A 595 12.07 40.05 16.20
N GLN A 596 13.20 39.60 16.74
CA GLN A 596 14.09 40.39 17.55
C GLN A 596 15.14 41.13 16.72
N THR A 597 15.67 40.46 15.72
CA THR A 597 16.75 40.98 14.88
C THR A 597 16.28 41.57 13.55
N GLY A 598 15.06 41.28 13.12
CA GLY A 598 14.54 41.65 11.82
C GLY A 598 15.26 40.98 10.62
N LYS A 599 16.05 39.94 10.88
CA LYS A 599 16.81 39.23 9.85
C LYS A 599 16.11 37.93 9.44
N SER A 600 16.25 37.55 8.17
CA SER A 600 15.79 36.26 7.70
C SER A 600 16.60 35.14 8.34
N GLU A 601 15.91 34.10 8.80
CA GLU A 601 16.49 32.83 9.27
C GLU A 601 16.78 31.85 8.12
N LEU A 602 16.33 32.17 6.90
CA LEU A 602 16.54 31.36 5.71
C LEU A 602 18.00 31.49 5.22
N VAL A 603 18.70 30.36 5.13
CA VAL A 603 20.06 30.27 4.60
C VAL A 603 20.01 29.41 3.32
N ALA A 604 20.17 30.01 2.17
CA ALA A 604 19.98 29.41 0.86
C ALA A 604 21.26 29.40 -0.02
N ASP A 605 22.43 29.35 0.61
CA ASP A 605 23.74 29.47 -0.05
C ASP A 605 24.37 28.12 -0.41
N ARG A 606 23.66 27.01 -0.19
CA ARG A 606 24.11 25.63 -0.41
C ARG A 606 25.34 25.21 0.43
N SER A 607 25.71 25.99 1.44
CA SER A 607 26.74 25.64 2.41
C SER A 607 26.24 24.56 3.39
N ASP A 608 27.14 24.10 4.28
CA ASP A 608 26.79 23.18 5.38
C ASP A 608 25.77 23.79 6.37
N LYS A 609 25.55 25.11 6.31
CA LYS A 609 24.57 25.84 7.14
C LYS A 609 23.27 26.11 6.41
N ALA A 610 23.20 25.78 5.11
CA ALA A 610 21.98 25.99 4.34
C ALA A 610 20.82 25.17 4.92
N ASN A 611 19.63 25.77 4.99
CA ASN A 611 18.44 25.18 5.55
C ASN A 611 17.24 25.20 4.58
N VAL A 612 17.37 25.91 3.45
CA VAL A 612 16.39 25.93 2.36
C VAL A 612 17.09 25.94 1.01
N SER A 613 16.37 25.56 -0.06
CA SER A 613 16.85 25.66 -1.43
C SER A 613 16.94 27.12 -1.90
N PRO A 614 17.95 27.46 -2.73
CA PRO A 614 18.06 28.82 -3.26
C PRO A 614 16.95 29.14 -4.27
N GLN A 615 16.51 30.41 -4.25
CA GLN A 615 15.55 30.97 -5.21
C GLN A 615 16.00 30.81 -6.68
N SER A 616 17.31 30.82 -6.93
CA SER A 616 17.88 30.63 -8.28
C SER A 616 17.57 29.27 -8.90
N ILE A 617 17.14 28.28 -8.10
CA ILE A 617 16.68 26.97 -8.59
C ILE A 617 15.19 26.99 -8.86
N SER A 618 14.39 27.48 -7.90
CA SER A 618 12.94 27.62 -8.02
C SER A 618 12.42 28.63 -7.00
N GLU A 619 11.31 29.31 -7.29
CA GLU A 619 10.56 30.12 -6.32
C GLU A 619 9.85 29.23 -5.29
N TYR A 620 9.73 27.93 -5.55
CA TYR A 620 9.17 26.93 -4.65
C TYR A 620 10.27 26.28 -3.81
N LEU A 621 9.92 25.87 -2.59
CA LEU A 621 10.83 25.11 -1.74
C LEU A 621 11.16 23.77 -2.39
N CYS A 622 12.44 23.52 -2.67
CA CYS A 622 12.94 22.27 -3.21
C CYS A 622 13.68 21.47 -2.14
N PRO A 623 13.05 20.50 -1.46
CA PRO A 623 13.62 19.88 -0.26
C PRO A 623 14.90 19.09 -0.53
N PHE A 624 15.18 18.70 -1.76
CA PHE A 624 16.39 17.96 -2.14
C PHE A 624 17.48 18.83 -2.78
N GLU A 625 17.28 20.17 -2.81
CA GLU A 625 18.20 21.14 -3.38
C GLU A 625 18.82 22.11 -2.37
N ILE A 626 18.78 21.76 -1.08
CA ILE A 626 19.36 22.57 -0.01
C ILE A 626 20.90 22.51 -0.08
N SER A 627 21.48 21.35 -0.36
CA SER A 627 22.91 21.13 -0.53
C SER A 627 23.20 20.31 -1.79
N ASN A 628 24.35 20.52 -2.41
CA ASN A 628 24.79 19.73 -3.58
C ASN A 628 25.02 18.24 -3.28
N GLU A 629 25.21 17.90 -2.01
CA GLU A 629 25.53 16.53 -1.57
C GLU A 629 24.29 15.73 -1.20
N GLN A 630 23.10 16.37 -1.20
CA GLN A 630 21.86 15.66 -0.89
C GLN A 630 21.55 14.60 -1.94
N LYS A 631 21.07 13.44 -1.46
CA LYS A 631 20.46 12.45 -2.35
C LYS A 631 19.26 13.09 -3.08
N GLY A 632 19.29 13.05 -4.41
CA GLY A 632 18.28 13.70 -5.24
C GLY A 632 18.64 15.12 -5.69
N ALA A 633 19.80 15.68 -5.26
CA ALA A 633 20.26 16.98 -5.73
C ALA A 633 20.44 16.98 -7.27
N GLY A 634 19.99 18.07 -7.90
CA GLY A 634 19.91 18.19 -9.35
C GLY A 634 18.73 17.44 -9.97
N GLY A 635 17.76 16.96 -9.17
CA GLY A 635 16.54 16.30 -9.57
C GLY A 635 16.60 14.76 -9.52
N LEU A 636 15.45 14.15 -9.26
CA LEU A 636 15.28 12.71 -9.21
C LEU A 636 15.42 12.08 -10.59
N VAL A 637 16.03 10.89 -10.64
CA VAL A 637 16.22 10.08 -11.85
C VAL A 637 15.54 8.73 -11.70
N TRP A 638 15.26 8.07 -12.82
CA TRP A 638 14.71 6.73 -12.84
C TRP A 638 15.55 5.81 -13.72
N HIS A 639 15.60 4.53 -13.35
CA HIS A 639 16.16 3.49 -14.20
C HIS A 639 15.15 2.36 -14.36
N LYS A 640 15.09 1.70 -15.51
CA LYS A 640 14.13 0.62 -15.77
C LYS A 640 14.19 -0.51 -14.74
N ALA A 641 15.39 -0.84 -14.24
CA ALA A 641 15.57 -1.84 -13.18
C ALA A 641 14.70 -1.57 -11.93
N HIS A 642 14.32 -0.33 -11.67
CA HIS A 642 13.61 0.06 -10.46
C HIS A 642 12.11 -0.29 -10.47
N TYR A 643 11.56 -0.78 -11.59
CA TYR A 643 10.18 -1.28 -11.63
C TYR A 643 10.00 -2.59 -10.82
N LEU A 644 11.04 -3.38 -10.68
CA LEU A 644 11.03 -4.61 -9.87
C LEU A 644 12.25 -4.61 -8.94
N TYR A 645 12.11 -5.28 -7.79
CA TYR A 645 13.22 -5.46 -6.88
C TYR A 645 14.20 -6.51 -7.42
N PRO A 646 15.51 -6.29 -7.29
CA PRO A 646 16.49 -7.32 -7.59
C PRO A 646 16.43 -8.45 -6.57
N LEU A 647 16.67 -9.68 -7.01
CA LEU A 647 16.82 -10.81 -6.11
C LEU A 647 18.21 -10.75 -5.47
N PRO A 648 18.32 -11.01 -4.16
CA PRO A 648 19.61 -11.06 -3.45
C PRO A 648 20.53 -12.16 -4.00
N ILE A 649 21.83 -11.90 -3.99
CA ILE A 649 22.82 -12.83 -4.56
C ILE A 649 22.90 -14.14 -3.77
N ASP A 650 22.76 -14.09 -2.44
CA ASP A 650 22.76 -15.26 -1.57
C ASP A 650 21.64 -16.26 -1.93
N GLN A 651 20.50 -15.80 -2.43
CA GLN A 651 19.40 -16.67 -2.84
C GLN A 651 19.79 -17.55 -4.05
N PHE A 652 20.59 -17.02 -4.96
CA PHE A 652 21.15 -17.82 -6.06
C PHE A 652 22.14 -18.87 -5.57
N GLN A 653 22.95 -18.53 -4.56
CA GLN A 653 23.89 -19.48 -3.95
C GLN A 653 23.16 -20.58 -3.18
N LEU A 654 22.18 -20.22 -2.35
CA LEU A 654 21.38 -21.17 -1.56
C LEU A 654 20.60 -22.16 -2.44
N THR A 655 20.15 -21.72 -3.59
CA THR A 655 19.37 -22.53 -4.54
C THR A 655 20.21 -23.21 -5.61
N ALA A 656 21.53 -22.93 -5.69
CA ALA A 656 22.42 -23.68 -6.56
C ALA A 656 22.67 -25.09 -5.99
N PRO A 657 22.74 -26.16 -6.84
CA PRO A 657 22.96 -27.53 -6.39
C PRO A 657 24.22 -27.71 -5.54
N ASP A 658 25.29 -26.98 -5.85
CA ASP A 658 26.58 -27.03 -5.16
C ASP A 658 26.78 -25.93 -4.11
N ASN A 659 25.79 -25.04 -3.90
CA ASN A 659 25.85 -23.82 -3.07
C ASN A 659 26.94 -22.81 -3.50
N GLN A 660 27.45 -22.89 -4.72
CA GLN A 660 28.54 -22.06 -5.21
C GLN A 660 28.28 -21.50 -6.62
N THR A 661 27.84 -22.36 -7.54
CA THR A 661 27.69 -21.99 -8.95
C THR A 661 26.35 -21.33 -9.18
N ILE A 662 26.28 -20.02 -9.01
CA ILE A 662 25.03 -19.24 -9.09
C ILE A 662 24.28 -19.38 -10.44
N SER A 663 25.00 -19.72 -11.54
CA SER A 663 24.40 -20.00 -12.84
C SER A 663 23.47 -21.24 -12.84
N ASP A 664 23.74 -22.18 -11.94
CA ASP A 664 23.02 -23.46 -11.85
C ASP A 664 21.78 -23.35 -10.95
N SER A 665 21.59 -22.21 -10.29
CA SER A 665 20.35 -21.90 -9.57
C SER A 665 19.15 -21.92 -10.53
N PRO A 666 17.95 -22.41 -10.09
CA PRO A 666 16.73 -22.26 -10.86
C PRO A 666 16.25 -20.80 -10.97
N LEU A 667 16.75 -19.94 -10.09
CA LEU A 667 16.42 -18.51 -10.11
C LEU A 667 17.05 -17.79 -11.32
N TYR A 668 16.46 -16.71 -11.71
CA TYR A 668 17.01 -15.71 -12.64
C TYR A 668 16.72 -14.31 -12.10
N GLN A 669 17.61 -13.35 -12.40
CA GLN A 669 17.44 -11.97 -11.95
C GLN A 669 16.33 -11.26 -12.72
N ASN A 670 15.75 -10.25 -12.12
CA ASN A 670 14.83 -9.34 -12.78
C ASN A 670 15.53 -8.54 -13.88
N PRO A 671 14.78 -7.99 -14.87
CA PRO A 671 15.37 -7.28 -16.00
C PRO A 671 16.21 -6.08 -15.58
N TYR A 672 17.35 -5.85 -16.29
CA TYR A 672 18.30 -4.75 -16.21
C TYR A 672 19.29 -4.75 -15.04
#